data_8ab03a5d2731d24444150c3e9d9c27df
#
_entry.id   8ab03a5d2731d24444150c3e9d9c27df
#
_cell.length_a   1.000
_cell.length_b   1.000
_cell.length_c   1.000
_cell.angle_alpha   90.00
_cell.angle_beta   90.00
_cell.angle_gamma   90.00
#
_symmetry.space_group_name_H-M   'P 1'
#
loop_
_entity.id
_entity.type
_entity.pdbx_description
1 polymer ?
#
loop_
_entity_poly.entity_id
_entity_poly.type
_entity_poly.pdbx_seq_one_letter_code
_entity_poly.pdbx_strand_id
1 'polypeptide(L)'
;MNYPVIPRTFFSGDCFDAYRILGAHPCTDPNGAEGWRFAVWAPGATAVEVCGGFDGWERGVPMEKADTGVWSAFIPGLAEGDLYKYRVHGADGSTVMRSDPYAFATELRPGTASKLTKLDFTFDDTAWMERRDKCRNRPLNIYELHAGSWKHKPGTTQPDGSDGWYNYEELARELIPWLLEHHFTHVELLPLAEHPFDGSWGYQTTGYFSVTSRYGSPAQFASFVNACHRMGIGVIMDFVPVHFAANADALAKFDGTHLYEYDSDVGQSEWGTCNFNYYRREVCSFLSSAAGLWMDVYHCDGIRMDAISRALYWQGDPNRGVNQGAVNFLRSLNHGLNERWPTGIYMAEDSTNFLKVTAPTRYEGVGFDYKWDMGWMHDTLDYFATPFGERPGCYGKLLFSMHYFYNELYLLALSHDEVVHGKKTIIDKLWGSYAEKCAQLRTLYFYMYTHPGKKLNFMGNELAHFREWDEKRELDWNLLEYPFHDAFQKYFAALCRTYASEPALYDGEYNPDCFEWVASESCAEGVYAWLRKGRGQNLLCVMNTQDSSHKKFPLYLKFPCSAELVLDTEAGTWGGVHKAHRKQNFHTTDGGVFGRDYTLTLDLPAMGSYLLRLTPEAPNPDAARLSANKALAQKRKAAKAAKAAAEVSNK
;
A
#
# COMPACT_ATOMS: atom_id res chain seq x y z
N MET A 1 21.87 7.42 -41.43
CA MET A 1 21.29 6.64 -40.33
C MET A 1 19.77 6.91 -40.26
N ASN A 2 18.94 5.89 -40.01
CA ASN A 2 17.56 6.15 -39.67
C ASN A 2 17.53 6.60 -38.23
N TYR A 3 17.37 7.90 -38.00
CA TYR A 3 17.15 8.42 -36.63
C TYR A 3 15.89 7.79 -36.03
N PRO A 4 15.90 7.45 -34.73
CA PRO A 4 14.69 7.01 -34.07
C PRO A 4 13.64 8.12 -34.11
N VAL A 5 12.45 7.79 -34.61
CA VAL A 5 11.35 8.76 -34.68
C VAL A 5 10.68 8.82 -33.31
N ILE A 6 10.93 9.89 -32.59
CA ILE A 6 10.28 10.13 -31.31
C ILE A 6 8.82 10.55 -31.56
N PRO A 7 7.82 9.87 -30.94
CA PRO A 7 6.42 10.21 -31.13
C PRO A 7 6.11 11.61 -30.60
N ARG A 8 5.17 12.29 -31.23
CA ARG A 8 4.72 13.62 -30.77
C ARG A 8 4.19 13.59 -29.34
N THR A 9 3.63 12.46 -28.91
CA THR A 9 3.14 12.24 -27.54
C THR A 9 4.25 12.41 -26.49
N PHE A 10 5.52 12.20 -26.82
CA PHE A 10 6.64 12.45 -25.92
C PHE A 10 6.74 13.95 -25.57
N PHE A 11 6.56 14.82 -26.54
CA PHE A 11 6.64 16.28 -26.36
C PHE A 11 5.33 16.89 -25.85
N SER A 12 4.21 16.14 -25.87
CA SER A 12 2.93 16.57 -25.28
C SER A 12 2.73 16.12 -23.83
N GLY A 13 3.57 15.22 -23.32
CA GLY A 13 3.48 14.71 -21.95
C GLY A 13 2.64 13.44 -21.78
N ASP A 14 2.25 12.79 -22.89
CA ASP A 14 1.29 11.68 -22.92
C ASP A 14 1.91 10.37 -23.45
N CYS A 15 3.24 10.23 -23.45
CA CYS A 15 3.94 9.05 -23.90
C CYS A 15 4.13 8.03 -22.77
N PHE A 16 3.62 6.82 -22.95
CA PHE A 16 3.73 5.73 -21.97
C PHE A 16 4.72 4.65 -22.38
N ASP A 17 5.39 4.80 -23.51
CA ASP A 17 6.25 3.79 -24.13
C ASP A 17 7.54 4.37 -24.74
N ALA A 18 8.00 5.54 -24.27
CA ALA A 18 9.24 6.16 -24.75
C ALA A 18 10.46 5.24 -24.58
N TYR A 19 10.43 4.32 -23.61
CA TYR A 19 11.45 3.28 -23.40
C TYR A 19 11.63 2.33 -24.59
N ARG A 20 10.66 2.24 -25.52
CA ARG A 20 10.79 1.44 -26.75
C ARG A 20 11.70 2.10 -27.79
N ILE A 21 11.98 3.40 -27.59
CA ILE A 21 12.73 4.23 -28.54
C ILE A 21 13.99 4.79 -27.88
N LEU A 22 13.87 5.40 -26.71
CA LEU A 22 14.98 5.92 -25.92
C LEU A 22 15.64 4.77 -25.14
N GLY A 23 16.93 4.93 -24.83
CA GLY A 23 17.74 3.88 -24.25
C GLY A 23 18.58 3.13 -25.31
N ALA A 24 19.09 1.98 -24.92
CA ALA A 24 19.89 1.10 -25.79
C ALA A 24 19.05 -0.10 -26.26
N HIS A 25 18.97 -0.30 -27.58
CA HIS A 25 18.16 -1.36 -28.19
C HIS A 25 18.97 -2.17 -29.20
N PRO A 26 18.87 -3.51 -29.20
CA PRO A 26 19.48 -4.32 -30.23
C PRO A 26 18.83 -4.04 -31.60
N CYS A 27 19.62 -3.91 -32.64
CA CYS A 27 19.10 -3.71 -33.98
C CYS A 27 20.15 -4.12 -35.03
N THR A 28 19.69 -4.24 -36.28
CA THR A 28 20.54 -4.45 -37.45
C THR A 28 20.59 -3.17 -38.25
N ASP A 29 21.78 -2.75 -38.68
CA ASP A 29 21.93 -1.58 -39.52
C ASP A 29 21.49 -1.85 -41.00
N PRO A 30 21.37 -0.81 -41.85
CA PRO A 30 20.98 -1.00 -43.24
C PRO A 30 21.95 -1.87 -44.07
N ASN A 31 23.19 -2.09 -43.60
CA ASN A 31 24.19 -2.91 -44.24
C ASN A 31 24.20 -4.36 -43.75
N GLY A 32 23.32 -4.70 -42.79
CA GLY A 32 23.20 -6.04 -42.21
C GLY A 32 24.12 -6.29 -41.01
N ALA A 33 24.78 -5.28 -40.44
CA ALA A 33 25.57 -5.43 -39.23
C ALA A 33 24.67 -5.44 -37.99
N GLU A 34 24.79 -6.48 -37.16
CA GLU A 34 24.14 -6.54 -35.85
C GLU A 34 24.86 -5.66 -34.84
N GLY A 35 24.10 -5.02 -33.96
CA GLY A 35 24.63 -4.13 -32.94
C GLY A 35 23.54 -3.53 -32.08
N TRP A 36 23.86 -2.40 -31.43
CA TRP A 36 22.96 -1.68 -30.56
C TRP A 36 22.81 -0.23 -30.99
N ARG A 37 21.58 0.24 -31.03
CA ARG A 37 21.22 1.64 -31.18
C ARG A 37 21.06 2.27 -29.82
N PHE A 38 21.71 3.41 -29.62
CA PHE A 38 21.59 4.24 -28.41
C PHE A 38 20.80 5.50 -28.75
N ALA A 39 19.91 5.91 -27.86
CA ALA A 39 19.15 7.16 -28.01
C ALA A 39 18.89 7.80 -26.66
N VAL A 40 19.22 9.08 -26.51
CA VAL A 40 19.01 9.84 -25.27
C VAL A 40 18.54 11.27 -25.56
N TRP A 41 17.61 11.76 -24.78
CA TRP A 41 17.11 13.13 -24.86
C TRP A 41 17.96 14.04 -23.98
N ALA A 42 18.72 14.94 -24.59
CA ALA A 42 19.61 15.88 -23.94
C ALA A 42 19.72 17.18 -24.77
N PRO A 43 18.63 17.97 -24.84
CA PRO A 43 18.54 19.14 -25.74
C PRO A 43 19.56 20.22 -25.45
N GLY A 44 19.97 20.41 -24.18
CA GLY A 44 20.97 21.37 -23.76
C GLY A 44 22.41 20.94 -24.00
N ALA A 45 22.67 19.64 -24.20
CA ALA A 45 24.02 19.16 -24.41
C ALA A 45 24.64 19.71 -25.71
N THR A 46 25.93 20.00 -25.65
CA THR A 46 26.75 20.47 -26.81
C THR A 46 27.36 19.29 -27.57
N ALA A 47 27.64 18.16 -26.90
CA ALA A 47 28.03 16.88 -27.47
C ALA A 47 27.64 15.74 -26.53
N VAL A 48 27.39 14.55 -27.10
CA VAL A 48 27.16 13.30 -26.34
C VAL A 48 27.94 12.19 -27.03
N GLU A 49 28.57 11.34 -26.22
CA GLU A 49 29.30 10.15 -26.70
C GLU A 49 28.85 8.93 -25.89
N VAL A 50 28.84 7.75 -26.53
CA VAL A 50 28.66 6.46 -25.83
C VAL A 50 30.04 5.93 -25.48
N CYS A 51 30.33 5.76 -24.19
CA CYS A 51 31.55 5.17 -23.68
C CYS A 51 31.24 3.84 -23.00
N GLY A 52 32.18 2.88 -23.03
CA GLY A 52 31.96 1.60 -22.38
C GLY A 52 33.23 0.73 -22.29
N GLY A 53 33.05 -0.49 -21.76
CA GLY A 53 34.12 -1.45 -21.71
C GLY A 53 34.71 -1.80 -23.09
N PHE A 54 33.93 -1.64 -24.16
CA PHE A 54 34.29 -1.89 -25.54
C PHE A 54 35.34 -0.90 -26.12
N ASP A 55 35.52 0.26 -25.49
CA ASP A 55 36.51 1.27 -25.90
C ASP A 55 37.49 1.62 -24.77
N GLY A 56 37.46 0.87 -23.66
CA GLY A 56 38.25 1.11 -22.47
C GLY A 56 37.84 2.35 -21.68
N TRP A 57 36.61 2.86 -21.90
CA TRP A 57 36.05 4.07 -21.28
C TRP A 57 36.72 5.39 -21.70
N GLU A 58 37.61 5.37 -22.68
CA GLU A 58 38.48 6.49 -23.04
C GLU A 58 37.99 7.29 -24.26
N ARG A 59 37.73 6.62 -25.37
CA ARG A 59 37.52 7.30 -26.66
C ARG A 59 36.11 7.83 -26.86
N GLY A 60 35.10 7.03 -26.53
CA GLY A 60 33.70 7.34 -26.79
C GLY A 60 33.32 7.27 -28.27
N VAL A 61 32.10 6.85 -28.58
CA VAL A 61 31.52 6.90 -29.91
C VAL A 61 30.60 8.15 -29.96
N PRO A 62 30.90 9.15 -30.84
CA PRO A 62 30.06 10.34 -30.93
C PRO A 62 28.65 10.00 -31.37
N MET A 63 27.68 10.70 -30.77
CA MET A 63 26.26 10.64 -31.12
C MET A 63 25.87 11.82 -32.02
N GLU A 64 24.91 11.61 -32.89
CA GLU A 64 24.33 12.64 -33.74
C GLU A 64 23.09 13.23 -33.12
N LYS A 65 22.98 14.58 -33.10
CA LYS A 65 21.84 15.32 -32.55
C LYS A 65 20.78 15.56 -33.60
N ALA A 66 19.54 15.14 -33.31
CA ALA A 66 18.37 15.52 -34.09
C ALA A 66 17.82 16.88 -33.65
N ASP A 67 17.00 17.54 -34.49
CA ASP A 67 16.34 18.80 -34.18
C ASP A 67 15.45 18.73 -32.94
N THR A 68 15.00 17.54 -32.58
CA THR A 68 14.21 17.26 -31.37
C THR A 68 15.02 17.30 -30.06
N GLY A 69 16.35 17.45 -30.14
CA GLY A 69 17.23 17.35 -28.98
C GLY A 69 17.56 15.93 -28.54
N VAL A 70 17.17 14.94 -29.33
CA VAL A 70 17.54 13.55 -29.12
C VAL A 70 18.88 13.27 -29.82
N TRP A 71 19.79 12.65 -29.08
CA TRP A 71 21.07 12.16 -29.59
C TRP A 71 20.97 10.67 -29.87
N SER A 72 21.59 10.20 -30.96
CA SER A 72 21.59 8.78 -31.30
C SER A 72 22.89 8.32 -31.94
N ALA A 73 23.25 7.04 -31.71
CA ALA A 73 24.35 6.35 -32.33
C ALA A 73 23.99 4.88 -32.54
N PHE A 74 24.67 4.25 -33.51
CA PHE A 74 24.66 2.78 -33.67
C PHE A 74 26.10 2.27 -33.51
N ILE A 75 26.25 1.24 -32.68
CA ILE A 75 27.55 0.59 -32.43
C ILE A 75 27.42 -0.90 -32.75
N PRO A 76 28.13 -1.39 -33.79
CA PRO A 76 28.10 -2.79 -34.15
C PRO A 76 28.93 -3.65 -33.18
N GLY A 77 28.60 -4.96 -33.10
CA GLY A 77 29.38 -5.96 -32.41
C GLY A 77 29.32 -5.96 -30.90
N LEU A 78 28.48 -5.11 -30.30
CA LEU A 78 28.23 -5.15 -28.86
C LEU A 78 27.32 -6.33 -28.51
N ALA A 79 27.53 -6.89 -27.31
CA ALA A 79 26.76 -8.01 -26.76
C ALA A 79 25.87 -7.58 -25.62
N GLU A 80 24.84 -8.37 -25.36
CA GLU A 80 24.07 -8.26 -24.13
C GLU A 80 24.97 -8.43 -22.89
N GLY A 81 24.82 -7.55 -21.91
CA GLY A 81 25.66 -7.51 -20.71
C GLY A 81 26.81 -6.51 -20.79
N ASP A 82 27.15 -5.98 -21.98
CA ASP A 82 28.18 -4.95 -22.10
C ASP A 82 27.77 -3.68 -21.31
N LEU A 83 28.76 -3.07 -20.67
CA LEU A 83 28.58 -1.89 -19.85
C LEU A 83 28.82 -0.62 -20.66
N TYR A 84 27.96 0.39 -20.43
CA TYR A 84 28.09 1.69 -21.10
C TYR A 84 27.62 2.86 -20.23
N LYS A 85 28.05 4.05 -20.58
CA LYS A 85 27.58 5.36 -20.11
C LYS A 85 27.54 6.35 -21.25
N TYR A 86 26.82 7.45 -21.04
CA TYR A 86 26.93 8.64 -21.88
C TYR A 86 27.94 9.61 -21.27
N ARG A 87 28.94 10.03 -22.07
CA ARG A 87 29.75 11.22 -21.76
C ARG A 87 29.00 12.42 -22.30
N VAL A 88 28.43 13.21 -21.40
CA VAL A 88 27.62 14.38 -21.76
C VAL A 88 28.44 15.65 -21.57
N HIS A 89 28.57 16.43 -22.62
CA HIS A 89 29.15 17.76 -22.60
C HIS A 89 27.99 18.76 -22.43
N GLY A 90 27.85 19.29 -21.21
CA GLY A 90 26.72 20.11 -20.81
C GLY A 90 26.74 21.52 -21.34
N ALA A 91 25.60 22.18 -21.35
CA ALA A 91 25.46 23.61 -21.71
C ALA A 91 26.23 24.53 -20.76
N ASP A 92 26.47 24.09 -19.53
CA ASP A 92 27.26 24.80 -18.52
C ASP A 92 28.78 24.61 -18.65
N GLY A 93 29.24 23.92 -19.71
CA GLY A 93 30.64 23.60 -19.95
C GLY A 93 31.16 22.42 -19.15
N SER A 94 30.33 21.75 -18.37
CA SER A 94 30.69 20.49 -17.67
C SER A 94 30.83 19.33 -18.64
N THR A 95 31.64 18.33 -18.24
CA THR A 95 31.69 17.02 -18.92
C THR A 95 31.52 15.95 -17.86
N VAL A 96 30.43 15.17 -17.95
CA VAL A 96 30.05 14.19 -16.93
C VAL A 96 29.71 12.86 -17.57
N MET A 97 30.17 11.76 -16.94
CA MET A 97 29.76 10.40 -17.30
C MET A 97 28.39 10.10 -16.64
N ARG A 98 27.36 9.96 -17.47
CA ARG A 98 25.96 9.76 -17.06
C ARG A 98 25.51 8.32 -17.32
N SER A 99 24.77 7.75 -16.39
CA SER A 99 23.99 6.55 -16.65
C SER A 99 22.88 6.87 -17.66
N ASP A 100 22.46 5.91 -18.44
CA ASP A 100 21.35 6.08 -19.38
C ASP A 100 20.03 6.22 -18.58
N PRO A 101 19.29 7.31 -18.73
CA PRO A 101 18.00 7.51 -18.07
C PRO A 101 16.98 6.40 -18.36
N TYR A 102 17.10 5.73 -19.52
CA TYR A 102 16.21 4.65 -19.99
C TYR A 102 16.87 3.27 -19.95
N ALA A 103 17.96 3.08 -19.22
CA ALA A 103 18.60 1.77 -19.09
C ALA A 103 17.65 0.77 -18.40
N PHE A 104 17.60 -0.46 -18.92
CA PHE A 104 16.78 -1.55 -18.36
C PHE A 104 17.50 -2.35 -17.28
N ALA A 105 18.82 -2.23 -17.19
CA ALA A 105 19.63 -2.82 -16.14
C ALA A 105 20.91 -2.00 -15.93
N THR A 106 21.50 -2.17 -14.75
CA THR A 106 22.73 -1.49 -14.32
C THR A 106 23.71 -2.47 -13.69
N GLU A 107 24.93 -2.01 -13.45
CA GLU A 107 25.85 -2.70 -12.55
C GLU A 107 25.29 -2.77 -11.12
N LEU A 108 25.76 -3.77 -10.38
CA LEU A 108 25.58 -3.78 -8.93
C LEU A 108 26.43 -2.65 -8.31
N ARG A 109 25.83 -1.94 -7.36
CA ARG A 109 26.54 -0.92 -6.59
C ARG A 109 27.88 -1.45 -6.01
N PRO A 110 28.95 -0.65 -5.94
CA PRO A 110 29.02 0.80 -6.20
C PRO A 110 29.15 1.16 -7.69
N GLY A 111 29.12 0.19 -8.61
CA GLY A 111 29.10 0.45 -10.04
C GLY A 111 27.86 1.27 -10.45
N THR A 112 28.01 2.11 -11.47
CA THR A 112 26.96 3.03 -11.93
C THR A 112 26.76 2.99 -13.43
N ALA A 113 27.37 2.03 -14.13
CA ALA A 113 27.19 1.89 -15.58
C ALA A 113 25.85 1.22 -15.90
N SER A 114 25.27 1.64 -16.99
CA SER A 114 24.14 0.96 -17.63
C SER A 114 24.61 -0.30 -18.31
N LYS A 115 23.72 -1.30 -18.41
CA LYS A 115 24.01 -2.61 -19.00
C LYS A 115 23.11 -2.86 -20.20
N LEU A 116 23.67 -3.26 -21.31
CA LEU A 116 22.89 -3.67 -22.49
C LEU A 116 22.03 -4.88 -22.14
N THR A 117 20.72 -4.74 -22.26
CA THR A 117 19.76 -5.75 -21.82
C THR A 117 18.58 -5.82 -22.78
N LYS A 118 18.19 -7.04 -23.15
CA LYS A 118 16.97 -7.31 -23.91
C LYS A 118 15.78 -7.49 -22.96
N LEU A 119 14.60 -7.06 -23.41
CA LEU A 119 13.34 -7.24 -22.71
C LEU A 119 12.46 -8.25 -23.47
N ASP A 120 12.92 -9.48 -23.60
CA ASP A 120 12.27 -10.57 -24.34
C ASP A 120 11.76 -11.66 -23.40
N PHE A 121 10.89 -11.28 -22.48
CA PHE A 121 10.32 -12.20 -21.49
C PHE A 121 9.11 -12.96 -22.04
N THR A 122 8.92 -14.19 -21.57
CA THR A 122 7.73 -14.98 -21.85
C THR A 122 6.95 -15.21 -20.55
N PHE A 123 5.68 -14.79 -20.53
CA PHE A 123 4.76 -15.01 -19.42
C PHE A 123 3.81 -16.16 -19.71
N ASP A 124 3.47 -16.90 -18.65
CA ASP A 124 2.43 -17.93 -18.62
C ASP A 124 1.36 -17.53 -17.59
N ASP A 125 0.83 -16.33 -17.75
CA ASP A 125 -0.06 -15.68 -16.80
C ASP A 125 -1.40 -15.22 -17.39
N THR A 126 -1.74 -15.64 -18.61
CA THR A 126 -2.96 -15.24 -19.32
C THR A 126 -4.21 -15.38 -18.46
N ALA A 127 -4.35 -16.51 -17.77
CA ALA A 127 -5.50 -16.77 -16.90
C ALA A 127 -5.60 -15.79 -15.71
N TRP A 128 -4.48 -15.26 -15.24
CA TRP A 128 -4.45 -14.21 -14.23
C TRP A 128 -4.84 -12.87 -14.84
N MET A 129 -4.22 -12.48 -15.95
CA MET A 129 -4.45 -11.20 -16.63
C MET A 129 -5.90 -11.02 -17.06
N GLU A 130 -6.61 -12.11 -17.43
CA GLU A 130 -8.02 -12.09 -17.77
C GLU A 130 -8.96 -11.90 -16.57
N ARG A 131 -8.57 -12.38 -15.36
CA ARG A 131 -9.43 -12.35 -14.17
C ARG A 131 -9.10 -11.23 -13.19
N ARG A 132 -7.94 -10.59 -13.31
CA ARG A 132 -7.54 -9.49 -12.41
C ARG A 132 -8.50 -8.31 -12.54
N ASP A 133 -8.74 -7.64 -11.45
CA ASP A 133 -9.59 -6.46 -11.39
C ASP A 133 -9.11 -5.51 -10.27
N LYS A 134 -9.79 -4.39 -10.12
CA LYS A 134 -9.48 -3.38 -9.09
C LYS A 134 -9.92 -3.76 -7.66
N CYS A 135 -10.34 -4.99 -7.43
CA CYS A 135 -10.78 -5.53 -6.14
C CYS A 135 -11.84 -4.71 -5.40
N ARG A 136 -12.71 -3.95 -6.11
CA ARG A 136 -13.72 -3.09 -5.48
C ARG A 136 -14.65 -3.87 -4.55
N ASN A 137 -15.15 -5.03 -5.01
CA ASN A 137 -16.06 -5.92 -4.29
C ASN A 137 -15.43 -7.30 -4.03
N ARG A 138 -14.11 -7.32 -3.87
CA ARG A 138 -13.29 -8.50 -3.55
C ARG A 138 -12.29 -8.15 -2.46
N PRO A 139 -11.77 -9.13 -1.72
CA PRO A 139 -10.70 -8.88 -0.79
C PRO A 139 -9.49 -8.27 -1.50
N LEU A 140 -8.92 -7.22 -0.95
CA LEU A 140 -7.60 -6.72 -1.27
C LEU A 140 -6.83 -6.67 0.04
N ASN A 141 -5.91 -7.62 0.20
CA ASN A 141 -5.05 -7.78 1.36
C ASN A 141 -3.61 -7.79 0.87
N ILE A 142 -2.88 -6.71 1.12
CA ILE A 142 -1.57 -6.44 0.55
C ILE A 142 -0.49 -6.72 1.59
N TYR A 143 0.54 -7.45 1.19
CA TYR A 143 1.77 -7.63 1.95
C TYR A 143 2.84 -6.69 1.41
N GLU A 144 3.18 -5.66 2.15
CA GLU A 144 4.24 -4.71 1.80
C GLU A 144 5.59 -5.31 2.16
N LEU A 145 6.52 -5.32 1.20
CA LEU A 145 7.76 -6.08 1.27
C LEU A 145 8.98 -5.27 0.86
N HIS A 146 10.02 -5.26 1.69
CA HIS A 146 11.38 -4.92 1.28
C HIS A 146 12.15 -6.19 0.94
N ALA A 147 12.46 -6.41 -0.33
CA ALA A 147 13.02 -7.67 -0.83
C ALA A 147 14.36 -8.06 -0.18
N GLY A 148 15.19 -7.08 0.19
CA GLY A 148 16.53 -7.31 0.75
C GLY A 148 16.57 -7.68 2.22
N SER A 149 15.50 -7.43 2.99
CA SER A 149 15.48 -7.65 4.43
C SER A 149 14.32 -8.51 4.94
N TRP A 150 13.55 -9.11 4.03
CA TRP A 150 12.54 -10.08 4.43
C TRP A 150 13.19 -11.36 4.97
N LYS A 151 14.13 -11.90 4.20
CA LYS A 151 14.91 -13.08 4.58
C LYS A 151 16.24 -13.06 3.85
N HIS A 152 17.32 -13.46 4.52
CA HIS A 152 18.64 -13.57 3.92
C HIS A 152 18.93 -14.97 3.43
N LYS A 153 19.79 -15.09 2.40
CA LYS A 153 20.18 -16.36 1.83
C LYS A 153 21.26 -17.01 2.69
N PRO A 154 21.01 -18.16 3.33
CA PRO A 154 21.97 -18.77 4.25
C PRO A 154 23.31 -19.08 3.57
N GLY A 155 24.41 -18.79 4.29
CA GLY A 155 25.77 -19.12 3.87
C GLY A 155 26.30 -18.30 2.69
N THR A 156 25.66 -17.18 2.38
CA THR A 156 26.13 -16.25 1.36
C THR A 156 26.37 -14.87 1.97
N THR A 157 27.31 -14.12 1.38
CA THR A 157 27.62 -12.73 1.76
C THR A 157 27.72 -11.87 0.51
N GLN A 158 27.40 -10.58 0.67
CA GLN A 158 27.63 -9.56 -0.35
C GLN A 158 29.11 -9.17 -0.43
N PRO A 159 29.56 -8.50 -1.52
CA PRO A 159 30.94 -8.03 -1.64
C PRO A 159 31.41 -7.11 -0.51
N ASP A 160 30.51 -6.43 0.17
CA ASP A 160 30.79 -5.57 1.33
C ASP A 160 30.82 -6.32 2.69
N GLY A 161 30.60 -7.64 2.64
CA GLY A 161 30.59 -8.50 3.83
C GLY A 161 29.27 -8.60 4.55
N SER A 162 28.22 -7.92 4.08
CA SER A 162 26.85 -8.08 4.59
C SER A 162 26.25 -9.42 4.19
N ASP A 163 25.14 -9.81 4.84
CA ASP A 163 24.42 -11.05 4.52
C ASP A 163 23.90 -11.07 3.08
N GLY A 164 23.92 -12.25 2.45
CA GLY A 164 23.50 -12.43 1.07
C GLY A 164 21.99 -12.31 0.86
N TRP A 165 21.61 -11.72 -0.25
CA TRP A 165 20.20 -11.62 -0.65
C TRP A 165 19.76 -12.82 -1.46
N TYR A 166 18.47 -13.15 -1.40
CA TYR A 166 17.83 -13.98 -2.41
C TYR A 166 17.76 -13.22 -3.74
N ASN A 167 17.97 -13.92 -4.86
CA ASN A 167 17.55 -13.35 -6.14
C ASN A 167 16.02 -13.43 -6.29
N TYR A 168 15.47 -12.74 -7.31
CA TYR A 168 14.01 -12.67 -7.51
C TYR A 168 13.33 -14.04 -7.61
N GLU A 169 13.95 -15.02 -8.28
CA GLU A 169 13.38 -16.36 -8.41
C GLU A 169 13.44 -17.16 -7.10
N GLU A 170 14.52 -16.99 -6.36
CA GLU A 170 14.69 -17.59 -5.03
C GLU A 170 13.71 -16.96 -4.03
N LEU A 171 13.55 -15.63 -4.09
CA LEU A 171 12.58 -14.90 -3.28
C LEU A 171 11.15 -15.40 -3.56
N ALA A 172 10.78 -15.60 -4.83
CA ALA A 172 9.46 -16.13 -5.18
C ALA A 172 9.20 -17.50 -4.52
N ARG A 173 10.21 -18.40 -4.52
CA ARG A 173 10.07 -19.73 -3.92
C ARG A 173 9.84 -19.71 -2.41
N GLU A 174 10.46 -18.78 -1.71
CA GLU A 174 10.32 -18.63 -0.25
C GLU A 174 9.07 -17.83 0.13
N LEU A 175 8.77 -16.77 -0.59
CA LEU A 175 7.74 -15.80 -0.26
C LEU A 175 6.33 -16.30 -0.61
N ILE A 176 6.12 -16.91 -1.78
CA ILE A 176 4.79 -17.29 -2.23
C ILE A 176 4.07 -18.23 -1.25
N PRO A 177 4.71 -19.28 -0.69
CA PRO A 177 4.07 -20.09 0.34
C PRO A 177 3.59 -19.30 1.56
N TRP A 178 4.38 -18.32 2.01
CA TRP A 178 4.03 -17.42 3.11
C TRP A 178 2.81 -16.57 2.81
N LEU A 179 2.76 -15.98 1.62
CA LEU A 179 1.63 -15.16 1.17
C LEU A 179 0.33 -15.98 1.11
N LEU A 180 0.41 -17.20 0.61
CA LEU A 180 -0.75 -18.12 0.51
C LEU A 180 -1.24 -18.57 1.87
N GLU A 181 -0.32 -18.92 2.79
CA GLU A 181 -0.67 -19.32 4.17
C GLU A 181 -1.41 -18.21 4.90
N HIS A 182 -0.99 -16.95 4.69
CA HIS A 182 -1.57 -15.76 5.31
C HIS A 182 -2.71 -15.14 4.51
N HIS A 183 -3.17 -15.78 3.43
CA HIS A 183 -4.26 -15.27 2.59
C HIS A 183 -4.06 -13.83 2.09
N PHE A 184 -2.81 -13.42 1.82
CA PHE A 184 -2.54 -12.21 1.09
C PHE A 184 -2.93 -12.37 -0.37
N THR A 185 -3.51 -11.33 -0.95
CA THR A 185 -3.95 -11.32 -2.35
C THR A 185 -2.91 -10.71 -3.28
N HIS A 186 -2.12 -9.79 -2.75
CA HIS A 186 -1.09 -9.06 -3.47
C HIS A 186 0.15 -8.89 -2.59
N VAL A 187 1.30 -8.78 -3.24
CA VAL A 187 2.52 -8.25 -2.65
C VAL A 187 2.80 -6.87 -3.23
N GLU A 188 3.09 -5.91 -2.38
CA GLU A 188 3.60 -4.58 -2.75
C GLU A 188 5.08 -4.54 -2.43
N LEU A 189 5.89 -4.28 -3.46
CA LEU A 189 7.33 -4.25 -3.33
C LEU A 189 7.79 -2.81 -3.13
N LEU A 190 8.51 -2.52 -2.03
CA LEU A 190 9.20 -1.24 -1.90
C LEU A 190 10.03 -0.99 -3.16
N PRO A 191 10.36 0.27 -3.50
CA PRO A 191 10.85 0.61 -4.84
C PRO A 191 11.99 -0.27 -5.32
N LEU A 192 11.74 -1.06 -6.37
CA LEU A 192 12.74 -1.90 -7.04
C LEU A 192 13.41 -1.18 -8.21
N ALA A 193 13.08 0.07 -8.48
CA ALA A 193 13.84 0.90 -9.38
C ALA A 193 15.27 1.08 -8.86
N GLU A 194 16.27 1.13 -9.76
CA GLU A 194 17.68 1.19 -9.33
C GLU A 194 17.98 2.45 -8.53
N HIS A 195 18.77 2.29 -7.47
CA HIS A 195 19.10 3.34 -6.51
C HIS A 195 20.52 3.15 -5.94
N PRO A 196 21.24 4.23 -5.58
CA PRO A 196 22.64 4.15 -5.19
C PRO A 196 22.85 3.73 -3.73
N PHE A 197 21.86 3.96 -2.86
CA PHE A 197 21.99 3.87 -1.41
C PHE A 197 20.93 2.96 -0.80
N ASP A 198 21.35 1.86 -0.17
CA ASP A 198 20.44 0.86 0.42
C ASP A 198 19.54 1.45 1.50
N GLY A 199 20.06 2.33 2.34
CA GLY A 199 19.31 3.01 3.39
C GLY A 199 18.25 3.99 2.88
N SER A 200 18.14 4.20 1.55
CA SER A 200 17.00 4.90 0.95
C SER A 200 15.81 3.98 0.68
N TRP A 201 15.98 2.66 0.87
CA TRP A 201 14.96 1.63 0.60
C TRP A 201 14.41 1.63 -0.83
N GLY A 202 15.13 2.29 -1.76
CA GLY A 202 14.72 2.51 -3.14
C GLY A 202 14.08 3.88 -3.44
N TYR A 203 13.73 4.66 -2.42
CA TYR A 203 13.06 5.96 -2.62
C TYR A 203 13.97 7.06 -3.19
N GLN A 204 15.29 6.89 -3.19
CA GLN A 204 16.22 7.77 -3.90
C GLN A 204 16.64 7.18 -5.25
N THR A 205 15.70 7.13 -6.18
CA THR A 205 15.83 6.46 -7.47
C THR A 205 16.83 7.19 -8.39
N THR A 206 17.69 6.40 -9.07
CA THR A 206 18.56 6.85 -10.16
C THR A 206 18.20 6.23 -11.50
N GLY A 207 17.63 5.03 -11.53
CA GLY A 207 17.30 4.28 -12.76
C GLY A 207 15.83 3.86 -12.81
N TYR A 208 14.95 4.71 -13.33
CA TYR A 208 13.49 4.52 -13.35
C TYR A 208 13.00 3.34 -14.19
N PHE A 209 13.81 2.91 -15.15
CA PHE A 209 13.51 1.79 -16.06
C PHE A 209 14.32 0.54 -15.73
N SER A 210 15.26 0.62 -14.78
CA SER A 210 16.08 -0.51 -14.34
C SER A 210 15.47 -1.18 -13.13
N VAL A 211 15.21 -2.47 -13.21
CA VAL A 211 15.00 -3.28 -12.00
C VAL A 211 16.33 -3.35 -11.25
N THR A 212 16.33 -3.08 -9.95
CA THR A 212 17.57 -3.04 -9.17
C THR A 212 18.38 -4.34 -9.31
N SER A 213 19.66 -4.19 -9.59
CA SER A 213 20.60 -5.28 -9.76
C SER A 213 20.93 -6.06 -8.49
N ARG A 214 20.50 -5.55 -7.32
CA ARG A 214 20.68 -6.19 -6.00
C ARG A 214 20.13 -7.61 -5.95
N TYR A 215 18.98 -7.81 -6.54
CA TYR A 215 18.24 -9.07 -6.45
C TYR A 215 18.21 -9.84 -7.77
N GLY A 216 19.03 -9.45 -8.74
CA GLY A 216 19.16 -10.17 -9.98
C GLY A 216 18.89 -9.37 -11.25
N SER A 217 18.48 -10.05 -12.30
CA SER A 217 18.24 -9.48 -13.62
C SER A 217 16.77 -9.12 -13.85
N PRO A 218 16.47 -8.27 -14.87
CA PRO A 218 15.12 -8.03 -15.35
C PRO A 218 14.35 -9.31 -15.70
N ALA A 219 14.99 -10.31 -16.29
CA ALA A 219 14.38 -11.60 -16.62
C ALA A 219 13.97 -12.38 -15.35
N GLN A 220 14.79 -12.32 -14.31
CA GLN A 220 14.45 -12.95 -13.03
C GLN A 220 13.29 -12.23 -12.31
N PHE A 221 13.20 -10.91 -12.43
CA PHE A 221 12.04 -10.18 -11.91
C PHE A 221 10.75 -10.53 -12.68
N ALA A 222 10.81 -10.62 -14.02
CA ALA A 222 9.69 -11.11 -14.82
C ALA A 222 9.27 -12.54 -14.40
N SER A 223 10.24 -13.42 -14.14
CA SER A 223 9.98 -14.76 -13.57
C SER A 223 9.29 -14.71 -12.20
N PHE A 224 9.68 -13.77 -11.32
CA PHE A 224 9.05 -13.56 -10.03
C PHE A 224 7.56 -13.18 -10.19
N VAL A 225 7.26 -12.18 -11.03
CA VAL A 225 5.89 -11.76 -11.30
C VAL A 225 5.06 -12.91 -11.87
N ASN A 226 5.59 -13.61 -12.87
CA ASN A 226 4.94 -14.76 -13.47
C ASN A 226 4.65 -15.89 -12.46
N ALA A 227 5.57 -16.15 -11.53
CA ALA A 227 5.38 -17.13 -10.45
C ALA A 227 4.27 -16.71 -9.49
N CYS A 228 4.20 -15.43 -9.10
CA CYS A 228 3.12 -14.87 -8.29
C CYS A 228 1.76 -15.04 -8.98
N HIS A 229 1.66 -14.66 -10.24
CA HIS A 229 0.41 -14.76 -11.03
C HIS A 229 -0.10 -16.19 -11.15
N ARG A 230 0.79 -17.15 -11.41
CA ARG A 230 0.45 -18.58 -11.47
C ARG A 230 -0.15 -19.09 -10.16
N MET A 231 0.25 -18.51 -9.04
CA MET A 231 -0.26 -18.85 -7.70
C MET A 231 -1.42 -17.99 -7.24
N GLY A 232 -1.87 -17.05 -8.09
CA GLY A 232 -3.02 -16.19 -7.79
C GLY A 232 -2.69 -15.00 -6.88
N ILE A 233 -1.44 -14.56 -6.87
CA ILE A 233 -0.95 -13.40 -6.14
C ILE A 233 -0.63 -12.28 -7.13
N GLY A 234 -1.21 -11.08 -6.93
CA GLY A 234 -0.86 -9.89 -7.71
C GLY A 234 0.43 -9.24 -7.20
N VAL A 235 1.07 -8.47 -8.08
CA VAL A 235 2.30 -7.73 -7.76
C VAL A 235 2.09 -6.24 -7.98
N ILE A 236 2.28 -5.46 -6.94
CA ILE A 236 2.18 -4.00 -6.96
C ILE A 236 3.57 -3.43 -6.81
N MET A 237 3.89 -2.43 -7.64
CA MET A 237 5.17 -1.76 -7.62
C MET A 237 5.06 -0.41 -6.91
N ASP A 238 5.94 -0.17 -5.94
CA ASP A 238 6.07 1.16 -5.35
C ASP A 238 6.88 2.06 -6.28
N PHE A 239 6.35 3.22 -6.62
CA PHE A 239 6.85 4.14 -7.63
C PHE A 239 6.99 5.55 -7.06
N VAL A 240 8.13 6.18 -7.32
CA VAL A 240 8.49 7.50 -6.78
C VAL A 240 8.39 8.56 -7.88
N PRO A 241 7.21 9.12 -8.18
CA PRO A 241 7.06 10.12 -9.24
C PRO A 241 7.39 11.55 -8.79
N VAL A 242 7.79 11.75 -7.53
CA VAL A 242 7.90 13.08 -6.92
C VAL A 242 9.31 13.63 -6.99
N HIS A 243 10.31 12.80 -6.68
CA HIS A 243 11.70 13.22 -6.61
C HIS A 243 12.64 12.10 -7.04
N PHE A 244 13.91 12.44 -7.27
CA PHE A 244 14.97 11.51 -7.68
C PHE A 244 16.30 11.87 -7.00
N ALA A 245 17.22 10.92 -6.96
CA ALA A 245 18.53 11.08 -6.33
C ALA A 245 19.35 12.19 -7.00
N ALA A 246 19.99 13.04 -6.20
CA ALA A 246 20.80 14.17 -6.68
C ALA A 246 22.21 13.78 -7.18
N ASN A 247 22.40 12.49 -7.56
CA ASN A 247 23.67 11.96 -8.03
C ASN A 247 24.07 12.58 -9.36
N ALA A 248 25.35 13.02 -9.46
CA ALA A 248 25.87 13.64 -10.65
C ALA A 248 25.98 12.70 -11.86
N ASP A 249 26.01 11.40 -11.65
CA ASP A 249 26.04 10.37 -12.68
C ASP A 249 24.63 9.93 -13.15
N ALA A 250 23.57 10.53 -12.59
CA ALA A 250 22.17 10.23 -12.91
C ALA A 250 21.46 11.44 -13.54
N LEU A 251 20.20 11.70 -13.15
CA LEU A 251 19.32 12.67 -13.79
C LEU A 251 19.63 14.14 -13.46
N ALA A 252 20.21 14.43 -12.28
CA ALA A 252 20.44 15.79 -11.83
C ALA A 252 21.34 16.58 -12.79
N LYS A 253 20.84 17.70 -13.30
CA LYS A 253 21.51 18.53 -14.33
C LYS A 253 22.05 17.70 -15.50
N PHE A 254 21.24 16.80 -16.01
CA PHE A 254 21.68 15.77 -16.96
C PHE A 254 22.46 16.28 -18.16
N ASP A 255 22.02 17.38 -18.76
CA ASP A 255 22.65 18.02 -19.94
C ASP A 255 23.31 19.36 -19.63
N GLY A 256 23.65 19.60 -18.36
CA GLY A 256 24.20 20.87 -17.87
C GLY A 256 23.13 21.92 -17.56
N THR A 257 21.86 21.58 -17.78
CA THR A 257 20.72 22.43 -17.38
C THR A 257 19.86 21.68 -16.33
N HIS A 258 18.93 22.35 -15.69
CA HIS A 258 17.90 21.70 -14.88
C HIS A 258 16.88 21.00 -15.79
N LEU A 259 17.29 19.86 -16.39
CA LEU A 259 16.51 19.18 -17.43
C LEU A 259 15.28 18.48 -16.86
N TYR A 260 15.44 17.75 -15.76
CA TYR A 260 14.39 16.98 -15.11
C TYR A 260 13.79 17.69 -13.90
N GLU A 261 14.56 18.50 -13.21
CA GLU A 261 14.19 19.20 -11.99
C GLU A 261 13.82 20.67 -12.22
N TYR A 262 13.15 21.28 -11.23
CA TYR A 262 12.91 22.72 -11.22
C TYR A 262 14.23 23.51 -11.03
N ASP A 263 14.35 24.63 -11.73
CA ASP A 263 15.45 25.59 -11.57
C ASP A 263 15.05 26.69 -10.57
N SER A 264 14.84 26.30 -9.30
CA SER A 264 14.46 27.22 -8.22
C SER A 264 14.57 26.53 -6.86
N ASP A 265 14.18 27.23 -5.77
CA ASP A 265 14.14 26.71 -4.40
C ASP A 265 13.25 25.45 -4.25
N VAL A 266 12.23 25.30 -5.09
CA VAL A 266 11.37 24.10 -5.09
C VAL A 266 12.00 22.90 -5.81
N GLY A 267 13.15 23.08 -6.46
CA GLY A 267 13.88 22.00 -7.16
C GLY A 267 14.57 21.01 -6.25
N GLN A 268 14.69 21.30 -4.96
CA GLN A 268 15.25 20.39 -3.97
C GLN A 268 14.20 19.98 -2.95
N SER A 269 14.23 18.71 -2.55
CA SER A 269 13.39 18.18 -1.49
C SER A 269 14.08 18.30 -0.13
N GLU A 270 13.30 18.13 0.94
CA GLU A 270 13.82 18.05 2.32
C GLU A 270 14.73 16.84 2.55
N TRP A 271 14.67 15.81 1.69
CA TRP A 271 15.48 14.61 1.74
C TRP A 271 16.81 14.72 0.97
N GLY A 272 17.16 15.92 0.48
CA GLY A 272 18.37 16.15 -0.31
C GLY A 272 18.30 15.58 -1.74
N THR A 273 17.10 15.31 -2.24
CA THR A 273 16.83 14.83 -3.60
C THR A 273 16.34 15.99 -4.50
N CYS A 274 16.24 15.75 -5.82
CA CYS A 274 15.73 16.73 -6.77
C CYS A 274 14.24 16.48 -7.06
N ASN A 275 13.42 17.52 -7.06
CA ASN A 275 12.00 17.46 -7.40
C ASN A 275 11.78 17.58 -8.91
N PHE A 276 10.95 16.69 -9.49
CA PHE A 276 10.62 16.72 -10.91
C PHE A 276 9.86 17.98 -11.32
N ASN A 277 10.22 18.51 -12.51
CA ASN A 277 9.55 19.66 -13.12
C ASN A 277 8.37 19.20 -13.98
N TYR A 278 7.17 19.19 -13.44
CA TYR A 278 5.94 18.75 -14.13
C TYR A 278 5.43 19.76 -15.18
N TYR A 279 5.99 20.94 -15.28
CA TYR A 279 5.70 21.89 -16.37
C TYR A 279 6.48 21.53 -17.65
N ARG A 280 7.48 20.67 -17.57
CA ARG A 280 8.19 20.13 -18.72
C ARG A 280 7.52 18.83 -19.18
N ARG A 281 6.91 18.87 -20.36
CA ARG A 281 6.10 17.76 -20.88
C ARG A 281 6.90 16.49 -21.10
N GLU A 282 8.15 16.59 -21.52
CA GLU A 282 9.05 15.46 -21.72
C GLU A 282 9.36 14.73 -20.38
N VAL A 283 9.41 15.48 -19.29
CA VAL A 283 9.55 14.90 -17.93
C VAL A 283 8.26 14.15 -17.54
N CYS A 284 7.09 14.70 -17.87
CA CYS A 284 5.83 13.96 -17.69
C CYS A 284 5.82 12.67 -18.50
N SER A 285 6.28 12.69 -19.75
CA SER A 285 6.40 11.50 -20.60
C SER A 285 7.45 10.50 -20.08
N PHE A 286 8.56 10.97 -19.51
CA PHE A 286 9.54 10.12 -18.85
C PHE A 286 8.90 9.33 -17.71
N LEU A 287 8.20 9.98 -16.80
CA LEU A 287 7.54 9.36 -15.66
C LEU A 287 6.39 8.45 -16.09
N SER A 288 5.58 8.88 -17.07
CA SER A 288 4.49 8.05 -17.62
C SER A 288 5.02 6.80 -18.30
N SER A 289 6.13 6.91 -19.02
CA SER A 289 6.79 5.76 -19.65
C SER A 289 7.42 4.82 -18.63
N ALA A 290 7.96 5.34 -17.53
CA ALA A 290 8.47 4.51 -16.44
C ALA A 290 7.33 3.70 -15.78
N ALA A 291 6.21 4.34 -15.47
CA ALA A 291 5.02 3.63 -14.99
C ALA A 291 4.51 2.61 -16.03
N GLY A 292 4.51 2.98 -17.31
CA GLY A 292 4.15 2.11 -18.42
C GLY A 292 5.00 0.85 -18.52
N LEU A 293 6.31 0.93 -18.30
CA LEU A 293 7.22 -0.22 -18.31
C LEU A 293 6.81 -1.28 -17.28
N TRP A 294 6.52 -0.89 -16.05
CA TRP A 294 6.11 -1.82 -14.99
C TRP A 294 4.82 -2.54 -15.33
N MET A 295 3.87 -1.83 -15.94
CA MET A 295 2.57 -2.40 -16.34
C MET A 295 2.62 -3.25 -17.60
N ASP A 296 3.39 -2.81 -18.61
CA ASP A 296 3.41 -3.41 -19.96
C ASP A 296 4.42 -4.56 -20.08
N VAL A 297 5.63 -4.36 -19.56
CA VAL A 297 6.74 -5.29 -19.74
C VAL A 297 6.82 -6.31 -18.62
N TYR A 298 6.58 -5.88 -17.38
CA TYR A 298 6.66 -6.75 -16.21
C TYR A 298 5.31 -7.29 -15.73
N HIS A 299 4.20 -6.90 -16.39
CA HIS A 299 2.84 -7.31 -16.06
C HIS A 299 2.43 -7.00 -14.60
N CYS A 300 3.02 -6.00 -13.97
CA CYS A 300 2.60 -5.60 -12.62
C CYS A 300 1.09 -5.33 -12.57
N ASP A 301 0.46 -5.63 -11.43
CA ASP A 301 -0.99 -5.49 -11.23
C ASP A 301 -1.39 -4.11 -10.74
N GLY A 302 -0.43 -3.33 -10.33
CA GLY A 302 -0.69 -1.99 -9.86
C GLY A 302 0.57 -1.20 -9.53
N ILE A 303 0.33 0.06 -9.20
CA ILE A 303 1.36 1.02 -8.80
C ILE A 303 0.86 1.76 -7.55
N ARG A 304 1.67 1.75 -6.51
CA ARG A 304 1.54 2.68 -5.39
C ARG A 304 2.44 3.88 -5.67
N MET A 305 1.91 5.09 -5.61
CA MET A 305 2.67 6.32 -5.83
C MET A 305 3.03 6.96 -4.49
N ASP A 306 4.35 7.00 -4.25
CA ASP A 306 4.97 7.52 -3.04
C ASP A 306 4.78 9.01 -2.88
N ALA A 307 4.50 9.46 -1.65
CA ALA A 307 4.55 10.84 -1.17
C ALA A 307 3.91 11.89 -2.11
N ILE A 308 2.78 11.56 -2.77
CA ILE A 308 2.17 12.50 -3.73
C ILE A 308 1.74 13.83 -3.11
N SER A 309 1.58 13.89 -1.80
CA SER A 309 1.39 15.12 -1.03
C SER A 309 2.45 16.18 -1.37
N ARG A 310 3.71 15.73 -1.55
CA ARG A 310 4.85 16.61 -1.90
C ARG A 310 4.79 17.16 -3.33
N ALA A 311 4.04 16.47 -4.20
CA ALA A 311 3.76 16.93 -5.56
C ALA A 311 2.51 17.81 -5.61
N LEU A 312 1.42 17.43 -4.91
CA LEU A 312 0.14 18.16 -4.92
C LEU A 312 0.26 19.58 -4.39
N TYR A 313 1.02 19.79 -3.33
CA TYR A 313 1.34 21.10 -2.80
C TYR A 313 2.84 21.38 -2.96
N TRP A 314 3.19 22.66 -3.19
CA TRP A 314 4.59 23.03 -3.28
C TRP A 314 5.36 22.61 -2.02
N GLN A 315 6.32 21.67 -2.18
CA GLN A 315 7.10 21.04 -1.11
C GLN A 315 6.22 20.37 -0.01
N GLY A 316 5.00 19.95 -0.35
CA GLY A 316 4.07 19.31 0.57
C GLY A 316 3.40 20.25 1.58
N ASP A 317 3.59 21.56 1.46
CA ASP A 317 2.99 22.55 2.35
C ASP A 317 1.75 23.19 1.72
N PRO A 318 0.54 22.92 2.25
CA PRO A 318 -0.70 23.54 1.76
C PRO A 318 -0.67 25.08 1.76
N ASN A 319 0.10 25.70 2.66
CA ASN A 319 0.24 27.17 2.72
C ASN A 319 1.03 27.75 1.55
N ARG A 320 1.86 26.95 0.90
CA ARG A 320 2.57 27.33 -0.34
C ARG A 320 1.70 27.22 -1.60
N GLY A 321 0.49 26.68 -1.45
CA GLY A 321 -0.47 26.50 -2.52
C GLY A 321 -0.28 25.23 -3.33
N VAL A 322 -1.24 24.99 -4.24
CA VAL A 322 -1.29 23.79 -5.08
C VAL A 322 -0.30 23.91 -6.24
N ASN A 323 0.50 22.87 -6.46
CA ASN A 323 1.30 22.70 -7.66
C ASN A 323 0.44 22.20 -8.83
N GLN A 324 -0.13 23.11 -9.59
CA GLN A 324 -1.05 22.77 -10.68
C GLN A 324 -0.38 21.90 -11.77
N GLY A 325 0.93 22.04 -11.97
CA GLY A 325 1.71 21.20 -12.89
C GLY A 325 1.66 19.73 -12.48
N ALA A 326 1.89 19.47 -11.20
CA ALA A 326 1.84 18.11 -10.64
C ALA A 326 0.41 17.52 -10.64
N VAL A 327 -0.60 18.32 -10.27
CA VAL A 327 -2.01 17.86 -10.31
C VAL A 327 -2.41 17.48 -11.74
N ASN A 328 -2.04 18.28 -12.73
CA ASN A 328 -2.32 17.99 -14.14
C ASN A 328 -1.56 16.73 -14.60
N PHE A 329 -0.29 16.59 -14.22
CA PHE A 329 0.49 15.40 -14.52
C PHE A 329 -0.15 14.14 -13.93
N LEU A 330 -0.48 14.12 -12.63
CA LEU A 330 -1.08 12.96 -11.98
C LEU A 330 -2.44 12.57 -12.59
N ARG A 331 -3.25 13.57 -12.98
CA ARG A 331 -4.50 13.34 -13.72
C ARG A 331 -4.27 12.68 -15.07
N SER A 332 -3.32 13.21 -15.86
CA SER A 332 -2.95 12.62 -17.15
C SER A 332 -2.39 11.22 -17.00
N LEU A 333 -1.49 11.03 -16.03
CA LEU A 333 -0.90 9.73 -15.73
C LEU A 333 -1.98 8.69 -15.38
N ASN A 334 -2.84 8.99 -14.39
CA ASN A 334 -3.89 8.07 -13.96
C ASN A 334 -4.93 7.83 -15.05
N HIS A 335 -5.28 8.84 -15.84
CA HIS A 335 -6.16 8.68 -17.00
C HIS A 335 -5.55 7.70 -18.02
N GLY A 336 -4.30 7.94 -18.42
CA GLY A 336 -3.62 7.11 -19.39
C GLY A 336 -3.35 5.68 -18.91
N LEU A 337 -3.04 5.49 -17.61
CA LEU A 337 -2.91 4.17 -16.99
C LEU A 337 -4.25 3.43 -17.01
N ASN A 338 -5.35 4.10 -16.64
CA ASN A 338 -6.68 3.49 -16.64
C ASN A 338 -7.19 3.14 -18.05
N GLU A 339 -6.80 3.90 -19.07
CA GLU A 339 -7.17 3.58 -20.45
C GLU A 339 -6.39 2.38 -21.00
N ARG A 340 -5.10 2.27 -20.70
CA ARG A 340 -4.22 1.22 -21.22
C ARG A 340 -4.32 -0.08 -20.42
N TRP A 341 -4.39 0.05 -19.10
CA TRP A 341 -4.46 -1.08 -18.16
C TRP A 341 -5.64 -0.90 -17.20
N PRO A 342 -6.89 -1.03 -17.68
CA PRO A 342 -8.11 -0.70 -16.92
C PRO A 342 -8.33 -1.58 -15.68
N THR A 343 -7.66 -2.73 -15.60
CA THR A 343 -7.72 -3.67 -14.49
C THR A 343 -6.61 -3.44 -13.45
N GLY A 344 -5.64 -2.56 -13.74
CA GLY A 344 -4.56 -2.21 -12.83
C GLY A 344 -5.06 -1.39 -11.63
N ILE A 345 -4.40 -1.54 -10.49
CA ILE A 345 -4.70 -0.86 -9.23
C ILE A 345 -3.72 0.31 -9.05
N TYR A 346 -4.22 1.53 -8.93
CA TYR A 346 -3.39 2.72 -8.75
C TYR A 346 -3.69 3.36 -7.40
N MET A 347 -2.68 3.36 -6.52
CA MET A 347 -2.82 3.79 -5.13
C MET A 347 -2.00 5.05 -4.86
N ALA A 348 -2.53 5.90 -3.98
CA ALA A 348 -1.91 7.13 -3.54
C ALA A 348 -1.51 7.04 -2.07
N GLU A 349 -0.25 7.38 -1.77
CA GLU A 349 0.11 7.81 -0.44
C GLU A 349 -0.01 9.33 -0.37
N ASP A 350 -1.02 9.81 0.34
CA ASP A 350 -1.24 11.24 0.58
C ASP A 350 -1.70 11.50 2.01
N SER A 351 -0.87 12.21 2.75
CA SER A 351 -1.12 12.60 4.14
C SER A 351 -1.90 13.91 4.28
N THR A 352 -2.31 14.54 3.17
CA THR A 352 -2.99 15.82 3.17
C THR A 352 -4.51 15.69 3.05
N ASN A 353 -5.19 16.81 3.22
CA ASN A 353 -6.63 16.95 2.99
C ASN A 353 -6.98 17.34 1.55
N PHE A 354 -6.08 17.06 0.57
CA PHE A 354 -6.39 17.27 -0.84
C PHE A 354 -7.62 16.47 -1.24
N LEU A 355 -8.58 17.12 -1.88
CA LEU A 355 -9.88 16.51 -2.17
C LEU A 355 -9.89 15.78 -3.51
N LYS A 356 -10.76 14.76 -3.61
CA LYS A 356 -11.00 14.01 -4.84
C LYS A 356 -9.76 13.26 -5.36
N VAL A 357 -8.92 12.75 -4.46
CA VAL A 357 -7.75 11.95 -4.85
C VAL A 357 -8.20 10.68 -5.59
N THR A 358 -9.24 10.01 -5.10
CA THR A 358 -9.77 8.78 -5.69
C THR A 358 -10.97 8.99 -6.62
N ALA A 359 -11.45 10.23 -6.76
CA ALA A 359 -12.51 10.52 -7.71
C ALA A 359 -12.00 10.40 -9.15
N PRO A 360 -12.81 9.87 -10.10
CA PRO A 360 -12.44 9.77 -11.50
C PRO A 360 -12.08 11.13 -12.11
N THR A 361 -11.13 11.14 -13.05
CA THR A 361 -10.63 12.35 -13.71
C THR A 361 -11.73 13.14 -14.43
N ARG A 362 -12.78 12.44 -14.96
CA ARG A 362 -13.97 13.08 -15.57
C ARG A 362 -14.81 13.92 -14.59
N TYR A 363 -14.60 13.74 -13.28
CA TYR A 363 -15.23 14.54 -12.21
C TYR A 363 -14.23 15.45 -11.51
N GLU A 364 -13.16 15.82 -12.20
CA GLU A 364 -12.08 16.66 -11.71
C GLU A 364 -11.28 16.05 -10.55
N GLY A 365 -11.36 14.71 -10.42
CA GLY A 365 -10.54 13.97 -9.47
C GLY A 365 -9.12 13.75 -9.99
N VAL A 366 -8.23 13.25 -9.11
CA VAL A 366 -6.88 12.87 -9.50
C VAL A 366 -6.86 11.50 -10.19
N GLY A 367 -7.82 10.63 -9.90
CA GLY A 367 -8.07 9.39 -10.63
C GLY A 367 -7.40 8.14 -10.06
N PHE A 368 -6.94 8.18 -8.82
CA PHE A 368 -6.46 6.99 -8.12
C PHE A 368 -7.61 6.02 -7.79
N ASP A 369 -7.27 4.76 -7.62
CA ASP A 369 -8.24 3.73 -7.21
C ASP A 369 -8.41 3.68 -5.70
N TYR A 370 -7.31 3.88 -4.96
CA TYR A 370 -7.29 3.89 -3.51
C TYR A 370 -6.35 4.95 -2.98
N LYS A 371 -6.64 5.41 -1.76
CA LYS A 371 -5.78 6.30 -0.98
C LYS A 371 -5.49 5.64 0.37
N TRP A 372 -4.25 5.67 0.83
CA TRP A 372 -3.90 5.24 2.19
C TRP A 372 -4.60 6.11 3.22
N ASP A 373 -5.22 5.49 4.22
CA ASP A 373 -5.89 6.22 5.33
C ASP A 373 -4.90 6.48 6.45
N MET A 374 -4.10 7.53 6.28
CA MET A 374 -3.12 7.95 7.29
C MET A 374 -3.82 8.46 8.57
N GLY A 375 -5.01 9.04 8.45
CA GLY A 375 -5.80 9.52 9.59
C GLY A 375 -6.25 8.35 10.48
N TRP A 376 -6.85 7.31 9.89
CA TRP A 376 -7.22 6.09 10.61
C TRP A 376 -6.01 5.45 11.31
N MET A 377 -4.87 5.38 10.62
CA MET A 377 -3.65 4.78 11.14
C MET A 377 -3.15 5.55 12.38
N HIS A 378 -2.97 6.87 12.28
CA HIS A 378 -2.51 7.68 13.41
C HIS A 378 -3.46 7.61 14.60
N ASP A 379 -4.76 7.83 14.38
CA ASP A 379 -5.76 7.80 15.45
C ASP A 379 -5.85 6.43 16.14
N THR A 380 -5.73 5.35 15.36
CA THR A 380 -5.76 3.98 15.90
C THR A 380 -4.52 3.70 16.76
N LEU A 381 -3.32 4.00 16.25
CA LEU A 381 -2.08 3.77 16.99
C LEU A 381 -2.00 4.63 18.26
N ASP A 382 -2.38 5.89 18.18
CA ASP A 382 -2.45 6.80 19.33
C ASP A 382 -3.43 6.31 20.39
N TYR A 383 -4.61 5.81 19.97
CA TYR A 383 -5.59 5.25 20.89
C TYR A 383 -5.03 4.06 21.67
N PHE A 384 -4.43 3.10 20.97
CA PHE A 384 -3.87 1.91 21.60
C PHE A 384 -2.59 2.18 22.41
N ALA A 385 -1.88 3.28 22.14
CA ALA A 385 -0.76 3.76 22.96
C ALA A 385 -1.21 4.44 24.25
N THR A 386 -2.48 4.85 24.32
CA THR A 386 -3.06 5.57 25.48
C THR A 386 -3.31 4.61 26.66
N PRO A 387 -2.94 4.98 27.92
CA PRO A 387 -3.25 4.21 29.11
C PRO A 387 -4.75 3.89 29.23
N PHE A 388 -5.11 2.70 29.73
CA PHE A 388 -6.51 2.26 29.83
C PHE A 388 -7.41 3.28 30.54
N GLY A 389 -6.95 3.86 31.68
CA GLY A 389 -7.71 4.84 32.44
C GLY A 389 -7.96 6.18 31.71
N GLU A 390 -7.17 6.47 30.67
CA GLU A 390 -7.29 7.71 29.89
C GLU A 390 -8.09 7.53 28.58
N ARG A 391 -8.30 6.27 28.13
CA ARG A 391 -9.04 5.95 26.91
C ARG A 391 -10.46 6.52 26.82
N PRO A 392 -11.22 6.64 27.91
CA PRO A 392 -12.52 7.33 27.84
C PRO A 392 -12.43 8.74 27.26
N GLY A 393 -11.32 9.46 27.54
CA GLY A 393 -11.10 10.82 27.03
C GLY A 393 -10.75 10.89 25.53
N CYS A 394 -10.24 9.80 24.95
CA CYS A 394 -9.89 9.70 23.52
C CYS A 394 -10.73 8.66 22.76
N TYR A 395 -11.85 8.20 23.33
CA TYR A 395 -12.76 7.21 22.76
C TYR A 395 -13.16 7.52 21.30
N GLY A 396 -13.36 8.80 21.00
CA GLY A 396 -13.73 9.26 19.66
C GLY A 396 -12.70 8.99 18.56
N LYS A 397 -11.42 8.74 18.88
CA LYS A 397 -10.38 8.47 17.87
C LYS A 397 -10.72 7.26 16.99
N LEU A 398 -11.20 6.16 17.57
CA LEU A 398 -11.60 4.99 16.79
C LEU A 398 -12.92 5.18 16.02
N LEU A 399 -13.69 6.20 16.31
CA LEU A 399 -14.93 6.54 15.60
C LEU A 399 -14.69 7.53 14.47
N PHE A 400 -13.63 8.34 14.57
CA PHE A 400 -13.45 9.52 13.75
C PHE A 400 -13.26 9.20 12.26
N SER A 401 -12.57 8.12 11.92
CA SER A 401 -12.39 7.69 10.54
C SER A 401 -13.71 7.57 9.77
N MET A 402 -14.76 7.07 10.41
CA MET A 402 -16.08 6.90 9.77
C MET A 402 -16.80 8.22 9.45
N HIS A 403 -16.35 9.37 9.98
CA HIS A 403 -16.89 10.68 9.60
C HIS A 403 -16.44 11.13 8.20
N TYR A 404 -15.27 10.66 7.74
CA TYR A 404 -14.72 11.03 6.44
C TYR A 404 -14.53 9.86 5.49
N PHE A 405 -14.66 8.62 5.95
CA PHE A 405 -14.34 7.39 5.21
C PHE A 405 -14.96 7.36 3.80
N TYR A 406 -16.17 7.86 3.63
CA TYR A 406 -16.88 7.84 2.35
C TYR A 406 -16.54 9.01 1.41
N ASN A 407 -15.60 9.88 1.78
CA ASN A 407 -15.10 10.96 0.92
C ASN A 407 -14.11 10.45 -0.13
N GLU A 408 -13.38 9.38 0.18
CA GLU A 408 -12.39 8.74 -0.69
C GLU A 408 -12.54 7.21 -0.64
N LEU A 409 -11.83 6.51 -1.49
CA LEU A 409 -11.75 5.06 -1.45
C LEU A 409 -10.49 4.67 -0.65
N TYR A 410 -10.65 4.54 0.65
CA TYR A 410 -9.53 4.36 1.56
C TYR A 410 -9.02 2.91 1.62
N LEU A 411 -7.71 2.78 1.80
CA LEU A 411 -6.98 1.57 2.15
C LEU A 411 -6.32 1.79 3.50
N LEU A 412 -6.53 0.87 4.44
CA LEU A 412 -5.95 0.92 5.77
C LEU A 412 -4.53 0.34 5.71
N ALA A 413 -3.53 1.16 6.01
CA ALA A 413 -2.13 0.78 5.94
C ALA A 413 -1.48 0.80 7.32
N LEU A 414 -0.82 -0.31 7.68
CA LEU A 414 0.22 -0.37 8.71
C LEU A 414 1.54 -0.64 7.98
N SER A 415 2.11 0.41 7.41
CA SER A 415 3.23 0.39 6.48
C SER A 415 4.60 0.38 7.17
N HIS A 416 5.65 0.28 6.35
CA HIS A 416 7.05 0.33 6.79
C HIS A 416 7.39 1.59 7.60
N ASP A 417 6.82 2.74 7.22
CA ASP A 417 7.08 4.02 7.86
C ASP A 417 6.72 4.05 9.35
N GLU A 418 5.79 3.18 9.79
CA GLU A 418 5.33 3.16 11.17
C GLU A 418 6.21 2.33 12.10
N VAL A 419 7.19 1.62 11.59
CA VAL A 419 8.02 0.68 12.39
C VAL A 419 9.52 0.96 12.30
N VAL A 420 9.90 2.21 12.03
CA VAL A 420 11.27 2.68 11.85
C VAL A 420 11.53 4.00 12.58
N HIS A 421 12.78 4.40 12.63
CA HIS A 421 13.24 5.74 13.06
C HIS A 421 12.81 6.16 14.47
N GLY A 422 12.78 5.23 15.44
CA GLY A 422 12.39 5.49 16.82
C GLY A 422 10.88 5.59 17.04
N LYS A 423 10.07 5.23 16.03
CA LYS A 423 8.60 5.20 16.14
C LYS A 423 8.10 3.98 16.91
N LYS A 424 8.95 2.99 17.23
CA LYS A 424 8.65 1.67 17.79
C LYS A 424 7.88 0.77 16.80
N THR A 425 7.81 -0.53 17.09
CA THR A 425 6.99 -1.46 16.32
C THR A 425 5.51 -1.39 16.70
N ILE A 426 4.63 -1.99 15.91
CA ILE A 426 3.19 -1.95 16.20
C ILE A 426 2.89 -2.46 17.61
N ILE A 427 3.43 -3.62 18.00
CA ILE A 427 3.21 -4.16 19.34
C ILE A 427 3.86 -3.29 20.43
N ASP A 428 5.04 -2.72 20.19
CA ASP A 428 5.73 -1.95 21.20
C ASP A 428 5.10 -0.57 21.47
N LYS A 429 4.37 -0.01 20.49
CA LYS A 429 3.57 1.20 20.68
C LYS A 429 2.42 0.99 21.67
N LEU A 430 1.87 -0.23 21.77
CA LEU A 430 0.70 -0.51 22.60
C LEU A 430 1.00 -0.29 24.10
N TRP A 431 0.03 0.23 24.83
CA TRP A 431 0.15 0.45 26.28
C TRP A 431 0.13 -0.88 27.05
N GLY A 432 0.82 -0.87 28.21
CA GLY A 432 0.70 -1.93 29.21
C GLY A 432 1.83 -2.94 29.23
N SER A 433 1.63 -4.01 30.01
CA SER A 433 2.52 -5.14 30.13
C SER A 433 2.61 -5.97 28.85
N TYR A 434 3.58 -6.86 28.76
CA TYR A 434 3.73 -7.76 27.63
C TYR A 434 2.44 -8.54 27.30
N ALA A 435 1.78 -9.11 28.32
CA ALA A 435 0.54 -9.87 28.12
C ALA A 435 -0.60 -8.98 27.60
N GLU A 436 -0.71 -7.75 28.13
CA GLU A 436 -1.71 -6.78 27.68
C GLU A 436 -1.44 -6.30 26.25
N LYS A 437 -0.18 -6.05 25.89
CA LYS A 437 0.21 -5.74 24.51
C LYS A 437 -0.17 -6.85 23.55
N CYS A 438 0.02 -8.11 23.94
CA CYS A 438 -0.35 -9.28 23.15
C CYS A 438 -1.86 -9.37 22.88
N ALA A 439 -2.69 -9.18 23.91
CA ALA A 439 -4.14 -9.17 23.76
C ALA A 439 -4.62 -8.00 22.91
N GLN A 440 -4.07 -6.80 23.16
CA GLN A 440 -4.41 -5.60 22.39
C GLN A 440 -3.98 -5.70 20.93
N LEU A 441 -2.85 -6.34 20.62
CA LEU A 441 -2.41 -6.53 19.23
C LEU A 441 -3.44 -7.35 18.44
N ARG A 442 -3.99 -8.43 19.04
CA ARG A 442 -5.08 -9.19 18.42
C ARG A 442 -6.32 -8.33 18.18
N THR A 443 -6.67 -7.49 19.15
CA THR A 443 -7.81 -6.56 19.07
C THR A 443 -7.59 -5.44 18.05
N LEU A 444 -6.37 -4.88 17.95
CA LEU A 444 -6.03 -3.87 16.95
C LEU A 444 -6.18 -4.43 15.52
N TYR A 445 -5.62 -5.62 15.26
CA TYR A 445 -5.77 -6.25 13.95
C TYR A 445 -7.20 -6.69 13.67
N PHE A 446 -7.96 -7.13 14.68
CA PHE A 446 -9.40 -7.34 14.54
C PHE A 446 -10.11 -6.06 14.08
N TYR A 447 -9.82 -4.91 14.71
CA TYR A 447 -10.38 -3.63 14.30
C TYR A 447 -10.01 -3.29 12.86
N MET A 448 -8.73 -3.40 12.48
CA MET A 448 -8.28 -3.15 11.13
C MET A 448 -9.04 -4.00 10.09
N TYR A 449 -9.14 -5.30 10.32
CA TYR A 449 -9.72 -6.23 9.33
C TYR A 449 -11.26 -6.22 9.29
N THR A 450 -11.91 -5.69 10.30
CA THR A 450 -13.38 -5.56 10.36
C THR A 450 -13.87 -4.14 10.07
N HIS A 451 -13.00 -3.12 10.15
CA HIS A 451 -13.27 -1.78 9.66
C HIS A 451 -13.40 -1.78 8.12
N PRO A 452 -14.27 -0.94 7.50
CA PRO A 452 -14.27 -0.78 6.04
C PRO A 452 -12.92 -0.32 5.48
N GLY A 453 -12.65 -0.63 4.23
CA GLY A 453 -11.41 -0.30 3.51
C GLY A 453 -10.52 -1.51 3.25
N LYS A 454 -9.71 -1.42 2.20
CA LYS A 454 -8.72 -2.45 1.84
C LYS A 454 -7.60 -2.50 2.88
N LYS A 455 -6.75 -3.53 2.85
CA LYS A 455 -5.75 -3.79 3.90
C LYS A 455 -4.34 -3.85 3.34
N LEU A 456 -3.41 -3.20 4.04
CA LEU A 456 -1.98 -3.33 3.80
C LEU A 456 -1.27 -3.57 5.12
N ASN A 457 -0.42 -4.59 5.15
CA ASN A 457 0.41 -4.93 6.29
C ASN A 457 1.87 -5.03 5.87
N PHE A 458 2.75 -4.31 6.54
CA PHE A 458 4.18 -4.41 6.31
C PHE A 458 4.74 -5.70 6.89
N MET A 459 5.69 -6.32 6.18
CA MET A 459 6.39 -7.52 6.57
C MET A 459 6.93 -7.45 8.01
N GLY A 460 6.76 -8.53 8.75
CA GLY A 460 7.20 -8.66 10.14
C GLY A 460 6.17 -8.21 11.18
N ASN A 461 5.20 -7.36 10.84
CA ASN A 461 4.13 -7.01 11.77
C ASN A 461 3.34 -8.24 12.23
N GLU A 462 3.16 -9.23 11.34
CA GLU A 462 2.50 -10.52 11.64
C GLU A 462 3.32 -11.43 12.55
N LEU A 463 4.61 -11.14 12.73
CA LEU A 463 5.48 -11.82 13.71
C LEU A 463 5.47 -11.12 15.07
N ALA A 464 4.78 -9.99 15.20
CA ALA A 464 4.77 -9.16 16.41
C ALA A 464 6.17 -8.73 16.88
N HIS A 465 7.00 -8.25 15.98
CA HIS A 465 8.36 -7.81 16.26
C HIS A 465 8.43 -6.72 17.34
N PHE A 466 9.39 -6.81 18.27
CA PHE A 466 9.75 -5.73 19.17
C PHE A 466 10.95 -4.90 18.70
N ARG A 467 11.72 -5.41 17.75
CA ARG A 467 12.78 -4.67 17.08
C ARG A 467 12.20 -3.91 15.88
N GLU A 468 12.48 -2.62 15.81
CA GLU A 468 12.16 -1.83 14.61
C GLU A 468 12.78 -2.46 13.36
N TRP A 469 12.14 -2.26 12.21
CA TRP A 469 12.69 -2.72 10.95
C TRP A 469 14.03 -2.06 10.66
N ASP A 470 14.95 -2.85 10.10
CA ASP A 470 16.30 -2.48 9.70
C ASP A 470 16.58 -3.13 8.35
N GLU A 471 16.81 -2.34 7.32
CA GLU A 471 17.02 -2.80 5.96
C GLU A 471 18.26 -3.70 5.79
N LYS A 472 19.18 -3.68 6.76
CA LYS A 472 20.40 -4.49 6.74
C LYS A 472 20.24 -5.86 7.37
N ARG A 473 19.10 -6.12 7.99
CA ARG A 473 18.85 -7.34 8.73
C ARG A 473 17.57 -8.01 8.25
N GLU A 474 17.59 -9.33 8.18
CA GLU A 474 16.35 -10.08 7.96
C GLU A 474 15.37 -9.94 9.14
N LEU A 475 14.12 -10.31 8.90
CA LEU A 475 13.11 -10.41 9.96
C LEU A 475 13.56 -11.40 11.04
N ASP A 476 13.12 -11.17 12.27
CA ASP A 476 13.46 -12.05 13.42
C ASP A 476 12.64 -13.34 13.37
N TRP A 477 12.86 -14.20 12.34
CA TRP A 477 12.15 -15.45 12.13
C TRP A 477 12.17 -16.41 13.31
N ASN A 478 13.22 -16.33 14.15
CA ASN A 478 13.35 -17.08 15.40
C ASN A 478 12.26 -16.73 16.42
N LEU A 479 11.52 -15.63 16.26
CA LEU A 479 10.37 -15.32 17.11
C LEU A 479 9.29 -16.40 17.04
N LEU A 480 9.16 -17.10 15.92
CA LEU A 480 8.21 -18.21 15.78
C LEU A 480 8.50 -19.41 16.67
N GLU A 481 9.68 -19.49 17.29
CA GLU A 481 10.00 -20.48 18.32
C GLU A 481 9.35 -20.15 19.68
N TYR A 482 8.86 -18.93 19.86
CA TYR A 482 8.24 -18.48 21.10
C TYR A 482 6.70 -18.57 21.02
N PRO A 483 6.04 -19.14 22.04
CA PRO A 483 4.62 -19.50 21.97
C PRO A 483 3.68 -18.34 21.62
N PHE A 484 3.98 -17.13 22.07
CA PHE A 484 3.12 -15.97 21.75
C PHE A 484 3.21 -15.58 20.27
N HIS A 485 4.43 -15.46 19.74
CA HIS A 485 4.66 -15.04 18.36
C HIS A 485 4.13 -16.07 17.37
N ASP A 486 4.34 -17.37 17.62
CA ASP A 486 3.76 -18.46 16.85
C ASP A 486 2.22 -18.43 16.90
N ALA A 487 1.65 -18.24 18.09
CA ALA A 487 0.19 -18.14 18.22
C ALA A 487 -0.39 -16.90 17.56
N PHE A 488 0.31 -15.74 17.64
CA PHE A 488 -0.13 -14.51 16.98
C PHE A 488 -0.08 -14.62 15.46
N GLN A 489 1.00 -15.17 14.90
CA GLN A 489 1.11 -15.43 13.47
C GLN A 489 -0.06 -16.29 12.96
N LYS A 490 -0.40 -17.38 13.68
CA LYS A 490 -1.54 -18.24 13.36
C LYS A 490 -2.89 -17.51 13.49
N TYR A 491 -3.03 -16.65 14.50
CA TYR A 491 -4.20 -15.76 14.64
C TYR A 491 -4.32 -14.83 13.44
N PHE A 492 -3.22 -14.18 13.06
CA PHE A 492 -3.18 -13.25 11.93
C PHE A 492 -3.59 -13.95 10.62
N ALA A 493 -3.04 -15.14 10.35
CA ALA A 493 -3.44 -15.96 9.20
C ALA A 493 -4.94 -16.34 9.23
N ALA A 494 -5.47 -16.70 10.41
CA ALA A 494 -6.90 -16.98 10.57
C ALA A 494 -7.78 -15.75 10.36
N LEU A 495 -7.33 -14.58 10.80
CA LEU A 495 -8.03 -13.31 10.59
C LEU A 495 -8.06 -12.93 9.10
N CYS A 496 -6.94 -13.04 8.40
CA CYS A 496 -6.86 -12.81 6.96
C CYS A 496 -7.76 -13.79 6.17
N ARG A 497 -7.78 -15.06 6.56
CA ARG A 497 -8.70 -16.06 5.99
C ARG A 497 -10.16 -15.66 6.23
N THR A 498 -10.49 -15.19 7.43
CA THR A 498 -11.84 -14.72 7.76
C THR A 498 -12.21 -13.52 6.89
N TYR A 499 -11.32 -12.55 6.73
CA TYR A 499 -11.52 -11.42 5.81
C TYR A 499 -11.81 -11.90 4.38
N ALA A 500 -11.04 -12.86 3.89
CA ALA A 500 -11.22 -13.38 2.52
C ALA A 500 -12.52 -14.19 2.35
N SER A 501 -13.03 -14.84 3.42
CA SER A 501 -14.19 -15.74 3.35
C SER A 501 -15.52 -15.10 3.72
N GLU A 502 -15.54 -13.95 4.41
CA GLU A 502 -16.75 -13.27 4.88
C GLU A 502 -17.10 -12.06 3.98
N PRO A 503 -18.01 -12.21 3.02
CA PRO A 503 -18.31 -11.17 2.02
C PRO A 503 -18.67 -9.81 2.62
N ALA A 504 -19.36 -9.77 3.76
CA ALA A 504 -19.72 -8.51 4.40
C ALA A 504 -18.51 -7.68 4.87
N LEU A 505 -17.30 -8.22 4.88
CA LEU A 505 -16.09 -7.47 5.24
C LEU A 505 -15.47 -6.70 4.07
N TYR A 506 -15.78 -7.06 2.82
CA TYR A 506 -15.17 -6.44 1.64
C TYR A 506 -16.16 -6.04 0.53
N ASP A 507 -17.36 -6.66 0.47
CA ASP A 507 -18.33 -6.37 -0.57
C ASP A 507 -19.19 -5.16 -0.17
N GLY A 508 -19.22 -4.13 -1.02
CA GLY A 508 -19.94 -2.90 -0.75
C GLY A 508 -19.36 -2.02 0.35
N GLU A 509 -18.11 -2.24 0.78
CA GLU A 509 -17.51 -1.55 1.91
C GLU A 509 -17.42 -0.02 1.77
N TYR A 510 -17.46 0.50 0.54
CA TYR A 510 -17.53 1.94 0.26
C TYR A 510 -18.97 2.45 0.08
N ASN A 511 -19.98 1.63 0.40
CA ASN A 511 -21.36 2.04 0.49
C ASN A 511 -21.74 2.29 1.95
N PRO A 512 -22.20 3.50 2.34
CA PRO A 512 -22.60 3.82 3.72
C PRO A 512 -23.64 2.86 4.30
N ASP A 513 -24.53 2.29 3.47
CA ASP A 513 -25.55 1.34 3.92
C ASP A 513 -24.98 -0.01 4.41
N CYS A 514 -23.72 -0.30 4.07
CA CYS A 514 -23.02 -1.53 4.46
C CYS A 514 -22.32 -1.44 5.82
N PHE A 515 -22.41 -0.30 6.50
CA PHE A 515 -21.87 -0.08 7.85
C PHE A 515 -22.91 0.56 8.77
N GLU A 516 -22.95 0.12 10.03
CA GLU A 516 -23.83 0.73 11.04
C GLU A 516 -23.21 0.58 12.43
N TRP A 517 -23.03 1.67 13.16
CA TRP A 517 -22.67 1.62 14.58
C TRP A 517 -23.80 1.00 15.42
N VAL A 518 -23.47 0.04 16.26
CA VAL A 518 -24.37 -0.60 17.25
C VAL A 518 -24.10 -0.08 18.64
N ALA A 519 -22.83 0.08 19.03
CA ALA A 519 -22.42 0.73 20.27
C ALA A 519 -21.25 1.68 19.95
N SER A 520 -21.49 2.98 20.10
CA SER A 520 -20.55 4.07 19.87
C SER A 520 -20.58 5.12 21.00
N GLU A 521 -21.33 4.85 22.07
CA GLU A 521 -21.50 5.72 23.23
C GLU A 521 -20.91 5.13 24.52
N SER A 522 -20.35 3.92 24.45
CA SER A 522 -19.85 3.18 25.62
C SER A 522 -18.43 3.58 26.02
N CYS A 523 -18.17 4.89 26.11
CA CYS A 523 -16.82 5.42 26.33
C CYS A 523 -16.22 5.00 27.69
N ALA A 524 -17.03 4.93 28.73
CA ALA A 524 -16.56 4.50 30.05
C ALA A 524 -16.22 3.00 30.10
N GLU A 525 -16.97 2.20 29.35
CA GLU A 525 -16.76 0.76 29.24
C GLU A 525 -15.68 0.40 28.21
N GLY A 526 -15.33 1.31 27.29
CA GLY A 526 -14.38 1.07 26.21
C GLY A 526 -14.85 0.02 25.20
N VAL A 527 -16.16 -0.11 25.03
CA VAL A 527 -16.78 -1.07 24.12
C VAL A 527 -17.23 -0.39 22.83
N TYR A 528 -16.87 -0.99 21.70
CA TYR A 528 -17.32 -0.58 20.38
C TYR A 528 -18.02 -1.76 19.71
N ALA A 529 -19.13 -1.50 19.01
CA ALA A 529 -19.77 -2.52 18.19
C ALA A 529 -20.37 -1.92 16.92
N TRP A 530 -20.23 -2.64 15.83
CA TRP A 530 -20.73 -2.20 14.51
C TRP A 530 -21.18 -3.40 13.67
N LEU A 531 -22.09 -3.13 12.74
CA LEU A 531 -22.52 -4.08 11.72
C LEU A 531 -21.73 -3.85 10.44
N ARG A 532 -21.32 -4.95 9.81
CA ARG A 532 -20.88 -5.03 8.42
C ARG A 532 -21.92 -5.81 7.63
N LYS A 533 -22.31 -5.27 6.47
CA LYS A 533 -23.37 -5.83 5.62
C LYS A 533 -22.85 -5.97 4.18
N GLY A 534 -23.06 -7.12 3.56
CA GLY A 534 -22.67 -7.36 2.17
C GLY A 534 -23.15 -8.71 1.67
N ARG A 535 -23.55 -8.80 0.41
CA ARG A 535 -24.08 -10.01 -0.25
C ARG A 535 -25.12 -10.78 0.58
N GLY A 536 -26.03 -10.05 1.24
CA GLY A 536 -27.07 -10.67 2.08
C GLY A 536 -26.58 -11.20 3.42
N GLN A 537 -25.31 -10.99 3.77
CA GLN A 537 -24.72 -11.36 5.05
C GLN A 537 -24.72 -10.15 6.00
N ASN A 538 -24.92 -10.40 7.29
CA ASN A 538 -24.73 -9.45 8.37
C ASN A 538 -23.72 -9.98 9.37
N LEU A 539 -22.69 -9.21 9.64
CA LEU A 539 -21.70 -9.48 10.68
C LEU A 539 -21.77 -8.42 11.75
N LEU A 540 -21.79 -8.83 13.01
CA LEU A 540 -21.63 -7.97 14.15
C LEU A 540 -20.21 -8.09 14.67
N CYS A 541 -19.48 -6.99 14.64
CA CYS A 541 -18.16 -6.82 15.22
C CYS A 541 -18.32 -6.19 16.60
N VAL A 542 -17.70 -6.80 17.61
CA VAL A 542 -17.74 -6.29 19.00
C VAL A 542 -16.33 -6.26 19.54
N MET A 543 -15.91 -5.15 20.10
CA MET A 543 -14.55 -4.95 20.59
C MET A 543 -14.59 -4.31 21.99
N ASN A 544 -13.93 -4.93 22.95
CA ASN A 544 -13.62 -4.36 24.26
C ASN A 544 -12.15 -3.97 24.29
N THR A 545 -11.87 -2.68 24.49
CA THR A 545 -10.51 -2.13 24.48
C THR A 545 -9.94 -1.86 25.88
N GLN A 546 -10.70 -2.19 26.94
CA GLN A 546 -10.29 -1.99 28.33
C GLN A 546 -9.68 -3.27 28.93
N ASP A 547 -8.95 -3.08 30.03
CA ASP A 547 -8.34 -4.15 30.85
C ASP A 547 -9.36 -4.86 31.77
N SER A 548 -10.62 -4.45 31.73
CA SER A 548 -11.72 -5.03 32.48
C SER A 548 -12.65 -5.84 31.58
N SER A 549 -13.15 -6.96 32.08
CA SER A 549 -14.16 -7.76 31.39
C SER A 549 -15.58 -7.30 31.73
N HIS A 550 -16.50 -7.42 30.79
CA HIS A 550 -17.92 -7.12 31.00
C HIS A 550 -18.73 -8.39 31.00
N LYS A 551 -19.57 -8.55 32.02
CA LYS A 551 -20.54 -9.65 32.11
C LYS A 551 -21.90 -9.21 31.64
N LYS A 552 -22.51 -10.01 30.74
CA LYS A 552 -23.86 -9.75 30.21
C LYS A 552 -24.00 -8.34 29.62
N PHE A 553 -22.99 -7.91 28.83
CA PHE A 553 -23.03 -6.62 28.17
C PHE A 553 -24.13 -6.60 27.11
N PRO A 554 -25.09 -5.63 27.15
CA PRO A 554 -26.21 -5.58 26.23
C PRO A 554 -25.83 -4.85 24.93
N LEU A 555 -26.13 -5.45 23.80
CA LEU A 555 -26.06 -4.83 22.47
C LEU A 555 -27.47 -4.77 21.89
N TYR A 556 -27.88 -3.62 21.40
CA TYR A 556 -29.24 -3.39 20.92
C TYR A 556 -29.28 -3.45 19.40
N LEU A 557 -30.16 -4.30 18.84
CA LEU A 557 -30.31 -4.55 17.42
C LEU A 557 -31.72 -4.19 16.94
N LYS A 558 -31.86 -3.87 15.64
CA LYS A 558 -33.13 -3.50 15.01
C LYS A 558 -33.99 -4.70 14.62
N PHE A 559 -33.45 -5.89 14.65
CA PHE A 559 -34.12 -7.12 14.23
C PHE A 559 -33.76 -8.30 15.15
N PRO A 560 -34.67 -9.27 15.32
CA PRO A 560 -34.37 -10.49 16.06
C PRO A 560 -33.44 -11.36 15.23
N CYS A 561 -32.46 -11.98 15.87
CA CYS A 561 -31.52 -12.85 15.21
C CYS A 561 -30.89 -13.89 16.12
N SER A 562 -30.40 -14.97 15.54
CA SER A 562 -29.33 -15.77 16.10
C SER A 562 -27.98 -15.22 15.66
N ALA A 563 -26.97 -15.39 16.51
CA ALA A 563 -25.61 -14.91 16.28
C ALA A 563 -24.61 -16.05 16.49
N GLU A 564 -23.95 -16.47 15.41
CA GLU A 564 -22.91 -17.51 15.43
C GLU A 564 -21.54 -16.86 15.61
N LEU A 565 -20.74 -17.33 16.59
CA LEU A 565 -19.38 -16.87 16.79
C LEU A 565 -18.47 -17.38 15.66
N VAL A 566 -17.94 -16.44 14.85
CA VAL A 566 -17.01 -16.70 13.74
C VAL A 566 -15.56 -16.61 14.20
N LEU A 567 -15.22 -15.57 14.95
CA LEU A 567 -13.86 -15.33 15.46
C LEU A 567 -13.93 -14.78 16.91
N ASP A 568 -13.08 -15.34 17.77
CA ASP A 568 -12.81 -14.89 19.13
C ASP A 568 -11.32 -14.60 19.27
N THR A 569 -10.95 -13.33 19.49
CA THR A 569 -9.55 -12.92 19.63
C THR A 569 -8.90 -13.48 20.89
N GLU A 570 -9.71 -13.84 21.89
CA GLU A 570 -9.26 -14.42 23.17
C GLU A 570 -9.41 -15.95 23.25
N ALA A 571 -9.55 -16.62 22.09
CA ALA A 571 -9.50 -18.09 22.07
C ALA A 571 -8.12 -18.61 22.51
N GLY A 572 -8.10 -19.67 23.28
CA GLY A 572 -6.88 -20.28 23.81
C GLY A 572 -5.91 -20.78 22.73
N THR A 573 -6.39 -21.03 21.52
CA THR A 573 -5.57 -21.35 20.34
C THR A 573 -4.62 -20.21 19.94
N TRP A 574 -4.95 -18.97 20.34
CA TRP A 574 -4.16 -17.77 20.08
C TRP A 574 -3.45 -17.24 21.34
N GLY A 575 -3.38 -18.05 22.40
CA GLY A 575 -2.85 -17.62 23.68
C GLY A 575 -3.79 -16.71 24.49
N GLY A 576 -5.08 -16.66 24.14
CA GLY A 576 -6.11 -15.92 24.87
C GLY A 576 -6.63 -16.67 26.11
N VAL A 577 -7.56 -16.04 26.82
CA VAL A 577 -8.07 -16.51 28.13
C VAL A 577 -9.12 -17.63 28.04
N HIS A 578 -9.71 -17.85 26.89
CA HIS A 578 -10.74 -18.86 26.66
C HIS A 578 -10.10 -20.23 26.37
N LYS A 579 -10.51 -21.27 27.10
CA LYS A 579 -9.91 -22.61 27.05
C LYS A 579 -10.03 -23.33 25.69
N ALA A 580 -11.02 -23.00 24.87
CA ALA A 580 -11.19 -23.56 23.54
C ALA A 580 -12.13 -22.68 22.71
N HIS A 581 -11.89 -22.64 21.40
CA HIS A 581 -12.86 -22.10 20.45
C HIS A 581 -14.06 -23.06 20.43
N ARG A 582 -15.17 -22.63 21.01
CA ARG A 582 -16.44 -23.36 20.92
C ARG A 582 -17.33 -22.63 19.93
N LYS A 583 -18.01 -23.37 19.04
CA LYS A 583 -19.16 -22.83 18.34
C LYS A 583 -20.16 -22.38 19.41
N GLN A 584 -20.34 -21.08 19.53
CA GLN A 584 -21.32 -20.48 20.43
C GLN A 584 -22.37 -19.79 19.55
N ASN A 585 -23.62 -20.11 19.84
CA ASN A 585 -24.77 -19.45 19.24
C ASN A 585 -25.46 -18.65 20.34
N PHE A 586 -25.67 -17.39 20.05
CA PHE A 586 -26.41 -16.47 20.91
C PHE A 586 -27.74 -16.15 20.22
N HIS A 587 -28.73 -15.75 20.98
CA HIS A 587 -30.01 -15.29 20.46
C HIS A 587 -30.36 -13.96 21.08
N THR A 588 -31.00 -13.11 20.30
CA THR A 588 -31.60 -11.88 20.81
C THR A 588 -32.83 -12.18 21.68
N THR A 589 -33.08 -11.33 22.65
CA THR A 589 -34.31 -11.30 23.45
C THR A 589 -35.08 -10.03 23.16
N ASP A 590 -36.40 -10.09 23.30
CA ASP A 590 -37.25 -8.89 23.20
C ASP A 590 -36.92 -7.86 24.29
N GLY A 591 -36.99 -6.62 23.94
CA GLY A 591 -36.68 -5.47 24.78
C GLY A 591 -35.35 -4.81 24.41
N GLY A 592 -35.36 -3.52 24.24
CA GLY A 592 -34.23 -2.72 23.83
C GLY A 592 -34.50 -1.24 24.04
N VAL A 593 -33.69 -0.39 23.46
CA VAL A 593 -33.77 1.08 23.62
C VAL A 593 -33.56 1.77 22.25
N PHE A 594 -34.03 3.01 22.17
CA PHE A 594 -33.77 3.91 21.01
C PHE A 594 -34.17 3.35 19.64
N GLY A 595 -35.31 2.62 19.54
CA GLY A 595 -35.78 2.03 18.26
C GLY A 595 -35.04 0.78 17.84
N ARG A 596 -34.24 0.20 18.72
CA ARG A 596 -33.59 -1.11 18.60
C ARG A 596 -34.25 -2.04 19.61
N ASP A 597 -35.23 -2.81 19.17
CA ASP A 597 -36.18 -3.52 20.01
C ASP A 597 -35.68 -4.88 20.51
N TYR A 598 -34.48 -5.29 20.13
CA TYR A 598 -33.91 -6.61 20.44
C TYR A 598 -32.55 -6.46 21.12
N THR A 599 -32.33 -7.22 22.18
CA THR A 599 -31.09 -7.22 22.96
C THR A 599 -30.31 -8.52 22.74
N LEU A 600 -29.08 -8.41 22.26
CA LEU A 600 -28.07 -9.46 22.31
C LEU A 600 -27.19 -9.24 23.53
N THR A 601 -27.02 -10.26 24.36
CA THR A 601 -26.22 -10.16 25.60
C THR A 601 -24.96 -11.02 25.46
N LEU A 602 -23.78 -10.41 25.68
CA LEU A 602 -22.49 -11.09 25.57
C LEU A 602 -21.65 -10.90 26.84
N ASP A 603 -20.86 -11.91 27.18
CA ASP A 603 -19.72 -11.75 28.08
C ASP A 603 -18.51 -11.34 27.25
N LEU A 604 -17.94 -10.16 27.51
CA LEU A 604 -16.81 -9.61 26.77
C LEU A 604 -15.55 -9.74 27.63
N PRO A 605 -14.50 -10.43 27.17
CA PRO A 605 -13.21 -10.46 27.87
C PRO A 605 -12.51 -9.09 27.82
N ALA A 606 -11.60 -8.86 28.74
CA ALA A 606 -10.71 -7.72 28.71
C ALA A 606 -9.89 -7.72 27.41
N MET A 607 -9.75 -6.58 26.74
CA MET A 607 -8.96 -6.41 25.51
C MET A 607 -9.33 -7.42 24.41
N GLY A 608 -10.58 -7.92 24.40
CA GLY A 608 -11.01 -8.98 23.48
C GLY A 608 -12.14 -8.57 22.55
N SER A 609 -12.24 -9.28 21.43
CA SER A 609 -13.19 -8.97 20.36
C SER A 609 -13.87 -10.21 19.80
N TYR A 610 -15.10 -10.03 19.34
CA TYR A 610 -15.89 -11.07 18.69
C TYR A 610 -16.37 -10.65 17.31
N LEU A 611 -16.24 -11.54 16.35
CA LEU A 611 -16.95 -11.48 15.07
C LEU A 611 -18.11 -12.47 15.11
N LEU A 612 -19.32 -12.00 14.92
CA LEU A 612 -20.54 -12.78 15.00
C LEU A 612 -21.31 -12.70 13.67
N ARG A 613 -21.68 -13.85 13.11
CA ARG A 613 -22.54 -13.91 11.93
C ARG A 613 -24.00 -13.91 12.40
N LEU A 614 -24.77 -12.92 11.96
CA LEU A 614 -26.17 -12.76 12.32
C LEU A 614 -27.08 -13.41 11.28
N THR A 615 -27.98 -14.27 11.74
CA THR A 615 -29.07 -14.81 10.94
C THR A 615 -30.39 -14.22 11.45
N PRO A 616 -31.07 -13.36 10.66
CA PRO A 616 -32.35 -12.81 11.06
C PRO A 616 -33.40 -13.92 11.33
N GLU A 617 -34.17 -13.74 12.39
CA GLU A 617 -35.27 -14.60 12.78
C GLU A 617 -36.62 -13.89 12.58
N ALA A 618 -37.70 -14.63 12.47
CA ALA A 618 -39.02 -14.04 12.44
C ALA A 618 -39.33 -13.39 13.80
N PRO A 619 -39.91 -12.18 13.85
CA PRO A 619 -40.35 -11.58 15.11
C PRO A 619 -41.33 -12.53 15.83
N ASN A 620 -41.12 -12.69 17.13
CA ASN A 620 -42.06 -13.49 17.95
C ASN A 620 -43.44 -12.82 17.88
N PRO A 621 -44.50 -13.48 17.37
CA PRO A 621 -45.84 -12.87 17.24
C PRO A 621 -46.42 -12.46 18.58
N ASP A 622 -45.98 -13.06 19.69
CA ASP A 622 -46.44 -12.67 21.06
C ASP A 622 -45.63 -11.49 21.62
N ALA A 623 -44.47 -11.15 21.08
CA ALA A 623 -43.63 -10.04 21.58
C ALA A 623 -44.32 -8.68 21.45
N ALA A 624 -44.99 -8.41 20.34
CA ALA A 624 -45.75 -7.19 20.12
C ALA A 624 -46.86 -7.05 21.16
N ARG A 625 -47.53 -8.15 21.51
CA ARG A 625 -48.60 -8.22 22.52
C ARG A 625 -48.05 -8.03 23.92
N LEU A 626 -46.90 -8.61 24.25
CA LEU A 626 -46.21 -8.45 25.54
C LEU A 626 -45.65 -7.06 25.71
N SER A 627 -45.07 -6.45 24.65
CA SER A 627 -44.57 -5.08 24.64
C SER A 627 -45.72 -4.07 24.85
N ALA A 628 -46.84 -4.22 24.15
CA ALA A 628 -48.04 -3.40 24.33
C ALA A 628 -48.60 -3.51 25.75
N ASN A 629 -48.64 -4.71 26.33
CA ASN A 629 -49.07 -4.94 27.70
C ASN A 629 -48.13 -4.33 28.76
N LYS A 630 -46.80 -4.41 28.55
CA LYS A 630 -45.81 -3.74 29.41
C LYS A 630 -45.93 -2.21 29.34
N ALA A 631 -46.08 -1.65 28.16
CA ALA A 631 -46.26 -0.21 27.98
C ALA A 631 -47.56 0.28 28.63
N LEU A 632 -48.63 -0.50 28.53
CA LEU A 632 -49.91 -0.20 29.18
C LEU A 632 -49.80 -0.29 30.72
N ALA A 633 -49.09 -1.28 31.23
CA ALA A 633 -48.83 -1.43 32.67
C ALA A 633 -47.97 -0.29 33.22
N GLN A 634 -46.97 0.17 32.50
CA GLN A 634 -46.15 1.34 32.87
C GLN A 634 -46.98 2.64 32.87
N LYS A 635 -47.81 2.88 31.86
CA LYS A 635 -48.72 4.02 31.81
C LYS A 635 -49.69 4.01 32.97
N ARG A 636 -50.26 2.85 33.36
CA ARG A 636 -51.13 2.70 34.51
C ARG A 636 -50.41 2.98 35.83
N LYS A 637 -49.16 2.54 35.97
CA LYS A 637 -48.32 2.79 37.15
C LYS A 637 -47.96 4.27 37.27
N ALA A 638 -47.61 4.93 36.16
CA ALA A 638 -47.34 6.37 36.13
C ALA A 638 -48.58 7.21 36.44
N ALA A 639 -49.74 6.85 35.88
CA ALA A 639 -51.02 7.52 36.19
C ALA A 639 -51.42 7.36 37.66
N LYS A 640 -51.20 6.19 38.25
CA LYS A 640 -51.45 5.93 39.68
C LYS A 640 -50.53 6.75 40.60
N ALA A 641 -49.23 6.86 40.21
CA ALA A 641 -48.26 7.69 40.94
C ALA A 641 -48.59 9.19 40.85
N ALA A 642 -48.99 9.68 39.65
CA ALA A 642 -49.42 11.07 39.48
C ALA A 642 -50.68 11.40 40.28
N LYS A 643 -51.66 10.48 40.37
CA LYS A 643 -52.85 10.65 41.18
C LYS A 643 -52.53 10.70 42.67
N ALA A 644 -51.65 9.82 43.15
CA ALA A 644 -51.22 9.83 44.56
C ALA A 644 -50.44 11.12 44.91
N ALA A 645 -49.63 11.67 44.03
CA ALA A 645 -48.92 12.94 44.22
C ALA A 645 -49.86 14.13 44.25
N ALA A 646 -50.92 14.14 43.43
CA ALA A 646 -51.95 15.18 43.46
C ALA A 646 -52.83 15.17 44.76
N GLU A 647 -53.09 13.99 45.31
CA GLU A 647 -53.80 13.83 46.56
C GLU A 647 -52.97 14.26 47.79
N VAL A 648 -51.63 14.19 47.72
CA VAL A 648 -50.74 14.71 48.78
C VAL A 648 -50.56 16.23 48.70
N SER A 649 -50.64 16.81 47.48
CA SER A 649 -50.54 18.27 47.28
C SER A 649 -51.82 19.05 47.68
N ASN A 650 -52.92 18.36 47.82
CA ASN A 650 -54.21 18.96 48.20
C ASN A 650 -54.58 18.78 49.70
N LYS A 651 -53.66 18.28 50.48
CA LYS A 651 -53.73 18.30 51.98
C LYS A 651 -52.65 19.26 52.51
#